data_b53d77af1de9eb5e4fa99ae40447cd5f
#
_entry.id   b53d77af1de9eb5e4fa99ae40447cd5f
#
_cell.length_a   1.000
_cell.length_b   1.000
_cell.length_c   1.000
_cell.angle_alpha   90.00
_cell.angle_beta   90.00
_cell.angle_gamma   90.00
#
_symmetry.space_group_name_H-M   'P 1'
#
loop_
_entity.id
_entity.type
_entity.pdbx_description
1 polymer ?
#
loop_
_entity_poly.entity_id
_entity_poly.type
_entity_poly.pdbx_seq_one_letter_code
_entity_poly.pdbx_strand_id
1 'polypeptide(L)'
;MKKITLFLCTTAAVMPSAAFAQSTGTVETEKDTIVITGTRAQKGIDGVVIQDSTKAKGLITQEYIAKQNPGQTLLNTINYIPGVNFTQNDAYGSSGGNLRIRGFDGNRVSVTFDGVPLNDSGNYAIFPNQLLDPELVEQINVNLGATDVDSPTASAAGGTVNFRSLIPSDKFGARVVGSIGSFDFKRIFGMIQTGKLTPWGTKAWIAGSRNTYDHWRGEGKISKWQVNAKIYQPLGSGGDFISLAGHYNQNRNNNYNNPNLTDLRSLFTAAYIPSAITGDQPVVIGDFTRGQWKAVDSIFFPKLCKDAGGNVITRPTASGSDPSTCFAQEEPVGLQNQPIANLLGLQINPSNTGNIRGQSRFTLTDGLILTVDPTYQYVLANGGSQGVRLSETDEVFRQGVGPGVDLNGDGSIDATDFVVVGRPSITNTNRFTVISSLVWKPDATNTLRLAYTFDRAHHRQTGEYSLTDDHFNIINPFFGRNGEPIKVANGDVVQNRDRTSIALLNQVSGQYIGKFFDNRLRLELGLRSPWFERNLDQHCYTPITGSGFPDCYANPTALGYTIRPVDYDPTLANNKDLWAPFKATYKYHKLLPNVGATFAVNQSLSVFTSYAKGLSAPRTDNLYRQPVITVKPETTDSFDLGARYITGRFQAQGTLWKIIYQNRIVTSFDPETNTSIDRNVGKVSSWGFDGGIGVKPVPALNLIGLLSYTNAKLKDDVIIGALNYNSASPPAASTLTPFQHYCSPIPTVGTARVNVCGNTTGKFVVETPKWQVGGRAEVHVQPVTFGIQTKFVGSRWATDVNDVKVKGYATVDADARIDLNDWIPGKQTYLQFNVTNLLNEHYFGNLSTSINAYGFGSSAPRFTPVSSRAATLTLSAGF
;
A
#
# COMPACT_ATOMS: atom_id res chain seq x y z
N MET A 1 -15.82 -37.76 68.19
CA MET A 1 -16.09 -36.32 68.10
C MET A 1 -15.21 -35.80 66.97
N LYS A 2 -15.76 -35.63 65.78
CA LYS A 2 -15.00 -35.08 64.62
C LYS A 2 -15.29 -33.58 64.59
N LYS A 3 -14.25 -32.75 64.62
CA LYS A 3 -14.33 -31.29 64.45
C LYS A 3 -14.44 -30.99 62.92
N ILE A 4 -15.51 -30.35 62.52
CA ILE A 4 -15.72 -29.79 61.19
C ILE A 4 -15.16 -28.39 61.22
N THR A 5 -14.08 -28.16 60.49
CA THR A 5 -13.51 -26.82 60.25
C THR A 5 -14.16 -26.20 59.03
N LEU A 6 -14.93 -25.14 59.23
CA LEU A 6 -15.58 -24.35 58.19
C LEU A 6 -14.56 -23.47 57.51
N PHE A 7 -14.25 -23.73 56.24
CA PHE A 7 -13.46 -22.86 55.38
C PHE A 7 -14.38 -21.79 54.82
N LEU A 8 -14.21 -20.54 55.24
CA LEU A 8 -14.76 -19.38 54.56
C LEU A 8 -13.92 -19.11 53.30
N CYS A 9 -14.44 -19.45 52.12
CA CYS A 9 -13.92 -18.95 50.86
C CYS A 9 -14.39 -17.51 50.67
N THR A 10 -13.49 -16.55 50.93
CA THR A 10 -13.66 -15.19 50.44
C THR A 10 -13.44 -15.19 48.95
N THR A 11 -14.51 -15.18 48.18
CA THR A 11 -14.48 -14.89 46.76
C THR A 11 -14.09 -13.41 46.56
N ALA A 12 -12.83 -13.16 46.30
CA ALA A 12 -12.41 -11.88 45.75
C ALA A 12 -13.11 -11.73 44.38
N ALA A 13 -14.06 -10.82 44.29
CA ALA A 13 -14.67 -10.42 43.05
C ALA A 13 -13.59 -9.75 42.19
N VAL A 14 -13.00 -10.49 41.26
CA VAL A 14 -12.16 -9.95 40.20
C VAL A 14 -13.09 -9.16 39.29
N MET A 15 -13.08 -7.83 39.42
CA MET A 15 -13.80 -6.95 38.51
C MET A 15 -13.25 -7.11 37.08
N PRO A 16 -14.09 -7.26 36.07
CA PRO A 16 -13.65 -7.37 34.70
C PRO A 16 -13.07 -6.04 34.23
N SER A 17 -11.81 -6.04 33.84
CA SER A 17 -11.20 -4.91 33.12
C SER A 17 -11.85 -4.79 31.75
N ALA A 18 -12.26 -3.60 31.41
CA ALA A 18 -12.95 -3.30 30.17
C ALA A 18 -12.01 -3.25 28.99
N ALA A 19 -12.42 -3.83 27.88
CA ALA A 19 -11.77 -3.64 26.58
C ALA A 19 -11.90 -2.17 26.13
N PHE A 20 -10.78 -1.47 26.03
CA PHE A 20 -10.73 -0.10 25.49
C PHE A 20 -10.70 -0.13 23.97
N ALA A 21 -11.20 0.96 23.33
CA ALA A 21 -10.97 1.19 21.93
C ALA A 21 -9.47 1.22 21.67
N GLN A 22 -9.00 0.40 20.76
CA GLN A 22 -7.60 0.33 20.42
C GLN A 22 -7.17 1.65 19.80
N SER A 23 -6.12 2.22 20.33
CA SER A 23 -5.48 3.43 19.86
C SER A 23 -4.17 3.11 19.13
N THR A 24 -3.62 4.10 18.45
CA THR A 24 -2.32 4.02 17.78
C THR A 24 -1.23 4.37 18.79
N GLY A 25 -0.44 3.49 19.30
CA GLY A 25 0.64 3.78 20.26
C GLY A 25 0.52 3.00 21.56
N THR A 26 1.25 3.42 22.60
CA THR A 26 1.42 2.64 23.84
C THR A 26 0.12 2.41 24.62
N VAL A 27 -0.86 3.27 24.47
CA VAL A 27 -2.17 3.09 25.12
C VAL A 27 -2.84 1.78 24.71
N GLU A 28 -2.52 1.24 23.52
CA GLU A 28 -2.97 -0.08 23.08
C GLU A 28 -2.21 -1.25 23.71
N THR A 29 -1.02 -0.99 24.28
CA THR A 29 -0.19 -2.03 24.89
C THR A 29 -0.58 -2.37 26.32
N GLU A 30 -1.50 -1.61 26.93
CA GLU A 30 -2.14 -2.10 28.14
C GLU A 30 -2.68 -3.49 27.86
N LYS A 31 -2.28 -4.48 28.67
CA LYS A 31 -2.83 -5.85 28.64
C LYS A 31 -4.31 -5.84 29.01
N ASP A 32 -5.08 -5.11 28.32
CA ASP A 32 -6.49 -5.43 28.17
C ASP A 32 -6.54 -6.65 27.27
N THR A 33 -6.08 -7.74 27.87
CA THR A 33 -6.59 -9.05 27.55
C THR A 33 -8.03 -8.82 27.15
N ILE A 34 -8.41 -9.28 25.97
CA ILE A 34 -9.79 -9.35 25.52
C ILE A 34 -10.62 -9.91 26.68
N VAL A 35 -11.06 -9.05 27.58
CA VAL A 35 -11.93 -9.42 28.69
C VAL A 35 -13.34 -9.18 28.21
N ILE A 36 -13.85 -10.19 27.60
CA ILE A 36 -15.30 -10.33 27.54
C ILE A 36 -15.75 -10.74 28.93
N THR A 37 -16.68 -9.99 29.47
CA THR A 37 -17.38 -10.27 30.70
C THR A 37 -17.79 -11.75 30.77
N GLY A 38 -17.11 -12.53 31.60
CA GLY A 38 -17.39 -13.97 31.80
C GLY A 38 -16.26 -14.86 31.30
N THR A 39 -15.33 -15.17 32.23
CA THR A 39 -14.50 -16.38 32.23
C THR A 39 -13.94 -16.94 30.93
N ARG A 40 -13.13 -16.21 30.20
CA ARG A 40 -11.99 -16.64 29.37
C ARG A 40 -11.63 -15.54 28.38
N ALA A 41 -10.35 -15.20 28.25
CA ALA A 41 -9.84 -14.43 27.13
C ALA A 41 -10.31 -15.14 25.83
N GLN A 42 -11.13 -14.49 25.02
CA GLN A 42 -11.55 -15.10 23.74
C GLN A 42 -10.36 -15.09 22.79
N LYS A 43 -9.86 -16.26 22.49
CA LYS A 43 -8.76 -16.46 21.53
C LYS A 43 -9.21 -16.28 20.07
N GLY A 44 -10.48 -15.97 19.81
CA GLY A 44 -11.04 -16.01 18.48
C GLY A 44 -11.16 -17.44 17.95
N ILE A 45 -11.42 -17.57 16.65
CA ILE A 45 -11.41 -18.86 15.95
C ILE A 45 -10.29 -18.77 14.91
N ASP A 46 -9.33 -19.67 15.00
CA ASP A 46 -8.16 -19.74 14.13
C ASP A 46 -7.36 -18.41 14.06
N GLY A 47 -7.28 -17.69 15.19
CA GLY A 47 -6.55 -16.41 15.27
C GLY A 47 -7.25 -15.21 14.60
N VAL A 48 -8.45 -15.39 14.06
CA VAL A 48 -9.31 -14.29 13.61
C VAL A 48 -10.28 -13.93 14.74
N VAL A 49 -10.22 -12.70 15.23
CA VAL A 49 -10.97 -12.26 16.42
C VAL A 49 -11.94 -11.15 16.06
N ILE A 50 -13.18 -11.32 16.46
CA ILE A 50 -14.20 -10.27 16.43
C ILE A 50 -14.05 -9.45 17.72
N GLN A 51 -13.69 -8.17 17.60
CA GLN A 51 -13.47 -7.28 18.74
C GLN A 51 -14.77 -6.64 19.20
N ASP A 52 -14.96 -6.53 20.51
CA ASP A 52 -15.99 -5.68 21.09
C ASP A 52 -15.56 -4.21 21.04
N SER A 53 -16.00 -3.50 20.04
CA SER A 53 -15.67 -2.11 19.73
C SER A 53 -16.92 -1.37 19.26
N THR A 54 -16.94 -0.05 19.43
CA THR A 54 -17.99 0.81 18.87
C THR A 54 -17.92 0.96 17.35
N LYS A 55 -16.85 0.46 16.71
CA LYS A 55 -16.57 0.57 15.28
C LYS A 55 -16.46 -0.80 14.62
N ALA A 56 -16.58 -0.86 13.29
CA ALA A 56 -16.24 -2.04 12.51
C ALA A 56 -14.71 -2.26 12.53
N LYS A 57 -14.28 -3.31 13.22
CA LYS A 57 -12.86 -3.68 13.36
C LYS A 57 -12.65 -5.17 13.10
N GLY A 58 -11.45 -5.50 12.58
CA GLY A 58 -10.95 -6.85 12.49
C GLY A 58 -9.60 -6.98 13.21
N LEU A 59 -9.36 -8.12 13.85
CA LEU A 59 -8.11 -8.46 14.51
C LEU A 59 -7.60 -9.80 14.00
N ILE A 60 -6.36 -9.83 13.58
CA ILE A 60 -5.59 -11.03 13.24
C ILE A 60 -4.49 -11.20 14.29
N THR A 61 -4.39 -12.37 14.89
CA THR A 61 -3.36 -12.70 15.89
C THR A 61 -2.23 -13.52 15.29
N GLN A 62 -1.13 -13.65 16.04
CA GLN A 62 0.02 -14.47 15.66
C GLN A 62 -0.38 -15.95 15.37
N GLU A 63 -1.45 -16.46 15.95
CA GLU A 63 -1.94 -17.80 15.68
C GLU A 63 -2.30 -18.02 14.19
N TYR A 64 -2.96 -17.04 13.56
CA TYR A 64 -3.26 -17.07 12.14
C TYR A 64 -2.03 -16.74 11.29
N ILE A 65 -1.27 -15.69 11.68
CA ILE A 65 -0.08 -15.21 10.95
C ILE A 65 0.94 -16.35 10.77
N ALA A 66 1.17 -17.14 11.82
CA ALA A 66 2.16 -18.22 11.82
C ALA A 66 1.84 -19.39 10.88
N LYS A 67 0.58 -19.53 10.43
CA LYS A 67 0.15 -20.58 9.49
C LYS A 67 0.28 -20.16 8.03
N GLN A 68 0.45 -18.86 7.77
CA GLN A 68 0.58 -18.32 6.43
C GLN A 68 1.96 -18.63 5.85
N ASN A 69 2.13 -18.41 4.55
CA ASN A 69 3.39 -18.64 3.85
C ASN A 69 4.51 -17.77 4.48
N PRO A 70 5.58 -18.37 5.03
CA PRO A 70 6.69 -17.60 5.58
C PRO A 70 7.37 -16.75 4.52
N GLY A 71 7.62 -15.50 4.85
CA GLY A 71 8.24 -14.53 3.94
C GLY A 71 7.28 -13.72 3.09
N GLN A 72 5.97 -14.05 3.09
CA GLN A 72 4.98 -13.17 2.46
C GLN A 72 4.80 -11.86 3.25
N THR A 73 4.28 -10.84 2.59
CA THR A 73 3.97 -9.58 3.27
C THR A 73 2.82 -9.73 4.25
N LEU A 74 2.93 -9.05 5.41
CA LEU A 74 1.89 -9.00 6.44
C LEU A 74 0.54 -8.48 5.92
N LEU A 75 0.54 -7.64 4.90
CA LEU A 75 -0.70 -7.14 4.30
C LEU A 75 -1.52 -8.25 3.61
N ASN A 76 -0.88 -9.35 3.21
CA ASN A 76 -1.63 -10.47 2.66
C ASN A 76 -2.47 -11.19 3.73
N THR A 77 -2.01 -11.21 4.97
CA THR A 77 -2.72 -11.87 6.07
C THR A 77 -4.06 -11.22 6.40
N ILE A 78 -4.20 -9.91 6.17
CA ILE A 78 -5.46 -9.19 6.44
C ILE A 78 -6.53 -9.40 5.37
N ASN A 79 -6.25 -10.13 4.29
CA ASN A 79 -7.23 -10.45 3.24
C ASN A 79 -8.45 -11.21 3.76
N TYR A 80 -8.37 -11.82 4.95
CA TYR A 80 -9.47 -12.54 5.60
C TYR A 80 -10.28 -11.67 6.58
N ILE A 81 -10.08 -10.35 6.54
CA ILE A 81 -10.97 -9.37 7.15
C ILE A 81 -11.98 -8.91 6.10
N PRO A 82 -13.31 -8.96 6.35
CA PRO A 82 -14.31 -8.48 5.42
C PRO A 82 -14.05 -7.02 4.99
N GLY A 83 -14.29 -6.69 3.72
CA GLY A 83 -14.07 -5.35 3.18
C GLY A 83 -12.61 -5.02 2.83
N VAL A 84 -11.65 -5.93 3.13
CA VAL A 84 -10.23 -5.77 2.79
C VAL A 84 -9.90 -6.57 1.53
N ASN A 85 -9.13 -5.96 0.63
CA ASN A 85 -8.51 -6.63 -0.51
C ASN A 85 -7.05 -6.19 -0.66
N PHE A 86 -6.14 -7.15 -0.57
CA PHE A 86 -4.74 -6.93 -0.86
C PHE A 86 -4.32 -7.89 -1.97
N THR A 87 -3.64 -7.37 -2.98
CA THR A 87 -3.01 -8.16 -4.04
C THR A 87 -1.53 -7.86 -4.08
N GLN A 88 -0.71 -8.89 -4.12
CA GLN A 88 0.75 -8.77 -4.23
C GLN A 88 1.20 -9.00 -5.68
N ASN A 89 2.32 -8.39 -6.06
CA ASN A 89 2.83 -8.44 -7.43
C ASN A 89 3.61 -9.72 -7.73
N ASP A 90 4.09 -10.40 -6.69
CA ASP A 90 4.89 -11.63 -6.78
C ASP A 90 4.44 -12.64 -5.72
N ALA A 91 4.99 -13.86 -5.76
CA ALA A 91 4.59 -14.95 -4.88
C ALA A 91 4.83 -14.70 -3.38
N TYR A 92 5.79 -13.82 -3.04
CA TYR A 92 6.24 -13.59 -1.65
C TYR A 92 6.12 -12.11 -1.21
N GLY A 93 5.68 -11.21 -2.11
CA GLY A 93 5.30 -9.84 -1.78
C GLY A 93 6.45 -8.83 -1.61
N SER A 94 7.69 -9.17 -1.99
CA SER A 94 8.81 -8.21 -1.94
C SER A 94 8.88 -7.28 -3.15
N SER A 95 8.10 -7.51 -4.22
CA SER A 95 7.93 -6.58 -5.35
C SER A 95 6.74 -5.64 -5.18
N GLY A 96 6.17 -5.56 -3.98
CA GLY A 96 5.06 -4.66 -3.71
C GLY A 96 3.68 -5.31 -3.83
N GLY A 97 2.66 -4.49 -3.78
CA GLY A 97 1.26 -4.89 -3.84
C GLY A 97 0.33 -3.71 -3.60
N ASN A 98 -0.97 -3.94 -3.70
CA ASN A 98 -1.99 -2.90 -3.53
C ASN A 98 -3.00 -3.30 -2.46
N LEU A 99 -3.20 -2.41 -1.48
CA LEU A 99 -4.20 -2.55 -0.42
C LEU A 99 -5.43 -1.72 -0.75
N ARG A 100 -6.61 -2.31 -0.55
CA ARG A 100 -7.89 -1.61 -0.59
C ARG A 100 -8.77 -1.98 0.59
N ILE A 101 -9.41 -0.98 1.19
CA ILE A 101 -10.38 -1.16 2.26
C ILE A 101 -11.67 -0.44 1.86
N ARG A 102 -12.80 -1.16 1.73
CA ARG A 102 -14.10 -0.62 1.31
C ARG A 102 -14.02 0.25 0.03
N GLY A 103 -13.08 -0.08 -0.89
CA GLY A 103 -12.85 0.64 -2.15
C GLY A 103 -11.81 1.78 -2.07
N PHE A 104 -11.35 2.18 -0.88
CA PHE A 104 -10.26 3.13 -0.75
C PHE A 104 -8.91 2.46 -1.04
N ASP A 105 -8.07 3.13 -1.81
CA ASP A 105 -6.71 2.69 -2.08
C ASP A 105 -5.78 2.86 -0.87
N GLY A 106 -4.63 2.20 -0.90
CA GLY A 106 -3.67 2.20 0.20
C GLY A 106 -3.15 3.58 0.58
N ASN A 107 -3.13 4.55 -0.34
CA ASN A 107 -2.69 5.92 -0.05
C ASN A 107 -3.68 6.67 0.86
N ARG A 108 -4.89 6.15 1.02
CA ARG A 108 -5.96 6.68 1.88
C ARG A 108 -6.17 5.82 3.14
N VAL A 109 -5.33 4.81 3.34
CA VAL A 109 -5.31 3.95 4.52
C VAL A 109 -4.04 4.24 5.32
N SER A 110 -4.18 4.58 6.60
CA SER A 110 -3.03 4.74 7.47
C SER A 110 -2.51 3.38 7.92
N VAL A 111 -1.23 3.14 7.72
CA VAL A 111 -0.54 1.94 8.19
C VAL A 111 0.47 2.33 9.26
N THR A 112 0.39 1.72 10.43
CA THR A 112 1.33 1.98 11.53
C THR A 112 1.96 0.69 12.05
N PHE A 113 3.14 0.84 12.65
CA PHE A 113 3.83 -0.21 13.36
C PHE A 113 4.26 0.31 14.73
N ASP A 114 3.69 -0.27 15.82
CA ASP A 114 3.86 0.25 17.16
C ASP A 114 3.64 1.78 17.26
N GLY A 115 2.65 2.29 16.52
CA GLY A 115 2.33 3.73 16.43
C GLY A 115 3.10 4.52 15.39
N VAL A 116 4.19 3.98 14.81
CA VAL A 116 4.96 4.66 13.75
C VAL A 116 4.21 4.65 12.44
N PRO A 117 4.00 5.80 11.77
CA PRO A 117 3.44 5.82 10.45
C PRO A 117 4.39 5.20 9.42
N LEU A 118 3.92 4.19 8.68
CA LEU A 118 4.69 3.50 7.64
C LEU A 118 4.40 4.02 6.23
N ASN A 119 3.33 4.77 6.05
CA ASN A 119 3.05 5.42 4.77
C ASN A 119 4.15 6.44 4.45
N ASP A 120 4.57 6.46 3.18
CA ASP A 120 5.44 7.50 2.66
C ASP A 120 4.90 8.90 2.99
N SER A 121 5.78 9.80 3.43
CA SER A 121 5.39 11.14 3.85
C SER A 121 5.02 12.07 2.69
N GLY A 122 5.48 11.77 1.48
CA GLY A 122 5.18 12.53 0.26
C GLY A 122 3.81 12.18 -0.31
N ASN A 123 3.65 10.94 -0.74
CA ASN A 123 2.48 10.47 -1.50
C ASN A 123 1.58 9.51 -0.74
N TYR A 124 1.86 9.24 0.53
CA TYR A 124 1.15 8.30 1.42
C TYR A 124 1.14 6.84 0.92
N ALA A 125 2.04 6.51 0.00
CA ALA A 125 2.15 5.15 -0.52
C ALA A 125 2.53 4.15 0.59
N ILE A 126 2.01 2.93 0.47
CA ILE A 126 2.37 1.80 1.33
C ILE A 126 3.34 0.91 0.54
N PHE A 127 4.46 0.59 1.17
CA PHE A 127 5.47 -0.30 0.61
C PHE A 127 5.50 -1.63 1.39
N PRO A 128 4.78 -2.66 0.92
CA PRO A 128 4.66 -3.94 1.63
C PRO A 128 6.00 -4.64 1.89
N ASN A 129 6.98 -4.41 1.01
CA ASN A 129 8.33 -4.94 1.11
C ASN A 129 9.17 -4.33 2.25
N GLN A 130 8.72 -3.24 2.85
CA GLN A 130 9.40 -2.56 3.97
C GLN A 130 8.85 -2.99 5.35
N LEU A 131 7.87 -3.89 5.37
CA LEU A 131 7.26 -4.40 6.60
C LEU A 131 8.15 -5.47 7.27
N LEU A 132 7.90 -5.68 8.57
CA LEU A 132 8.58 -6.68 9.38
C LEU A 132 8.35 -8.12 8.93
N ASP A 133 9.19 -9.02 9.48
CA ASP A 133 8.93 -10.45 9.44
C ASP A 133 7.65 -10.81 10.20
N PRO A 134 6.82 -11.70 9.65
CA PRO A 134 5.59 -12.16 10.30
C PRO A 134 5.79 -12.74 11.70
N GLU A 135 6.94 -13.35 11.95
CA GLU A 135 7.29 -13.94 13.25
C GLU A 135 7.43 -12.92 14.37
N LEU A 136 7.59 -11.63 14.04
CA LEU A 136 7.79 -10.54 15.03
C LEU A 136 6.51 -9.77 15.33
N VAL A 137 5.39 -10.12 14.71
CA VAL A 137 4.10 -9.43 14.88
C VAL A 137 3.20 -10.21 15.81
N GLU A 138 2.75 -9.58 16.89
CA GLU A 138 1.81 -10.17 17.85
C GLU A 138 0.39 -10.17 17.30
N GLN A 139 -0.01 -9.04 16.71
CA GLN A 139 -1.35 -8.86 16.15
C GLN A 139 -1.41 -7.73 15.12
N ILE A 140 -2.45 -7.79 14.29
CA ILE A 140 -2.78 -6.78 13.28
C ILE A 140 -4.21 -6.33 13.52
N ASN A 141 -4.39 -5.01 13.74
CA ASN A 141 -5.69 -4.39 13.93
C ASN A 141 -6.07 -3.60 12.69
N VAL A 142 -7.29 -3.78 12.20
CA VAL A 142 -7.80 -3.09 11.01
C VAL A 142 -9.11 -2.38 11.37
N ASN A 143 -9.14 -1.05 11.16
CA ASN A 143 -10.36 -0.25 11.24
C ASN A 143 -10.90 -0.04 9.82
N LEU A 144 -12.16 -0.39 9.61
CA LEU A 144 -12.81 -0.32 8.30
C LEU A 144 -13.51 1.02 8.11
N GLY A 145 -12.99 1.89 7.24
CA GLY A 145 -13.61 3.17 6.90
C GLY A 145 -13.62 4.23 8.02
N ALA A 146 -12.99 3.96 9.14
CA ALA A 146 -12.87 4.86 10.28
C ALA A 146 -11.43 4.97 10.75
N THR A 147 -11.11 6.05 11.46
CA THR A 147 -9.77 6.33 11.96
C THR A 147 -9.82 6.41 13.49
N ASP A 148 -8.80 5.94 14.17
CA ASP A 148 -8.67 6.16 15.60
C ASP A 148 -8.36 7.63 15.91
N VAL A 149 -8.80 8.10 17.09
CA VAL A 149 -8.74 9.52 17.46
C VAL A 149 -7.31 10.04 17.52
N ASP A 150 -6.34 9.20 17.82
CA ASP A 150 -4.92 9.54 17.93
C ASP A 150 -4.07 9.13 16.71
N SER A 151 -4.69 8.70 15.62
CA SER A 151 -3.97 8.29 14.42
C SER A 151 -2.98 9.37 13.94
N PRO A 152 -1.67 9.06 13.85
CA PRO A 152 -0.62 10.05 13.58
C PRO A 152 -0.45 10.31 12.07
N THR A 153 -1.55 10.50 11.33
CA THR A 153 -1.47 10.61 9.87
C THR A 153 -2.37 11.71 9.34
N ALA A 154 -1.90 12.35 8.28
CA ALA A 154 -2.69 13.28 7.46
C ALA A 154 -3.49 12.58 6.35
N SER A 155 -3.40 11.25 6.23
CA SER A 155 -4.13 10.47 5.22
C SER A 155 -4.68 9.17 5.81
N ALA A 156 -5.97 9.15 6.15
CA ALA A 156 -6.67 8.00 6.70
C ALA A 156 -8.18 8.02 6.39
N ALA A 157 -8.56 8.54 5.23
CA ALA A 157 -9.97 8.61 4.82
C ALA A 157 -10.61 7.22 4.66
N GLY A 158 -9.82 6.18 4.35
CA GLY A 158 -10.26 4.81 4.11
C GLY A 158 -10.16 3.87 5.34
N GLY A 159 -9.53 4.30 6.43
CA GLY A 159 -9.33 3.49 7.63
C GLY A 159 -7.88 3.34 8.05
N THR A 160 -7.60 2.39 8.96
CA THR A 160 -6.24 2.17 9.49
C THR A 160 -5.89 0.69 9.60
N VAL A 161 -4.59 0.37 9.44
CA VAL A 161 -3.99 -0.95 9.72
C VAL A 161 -2.85 -0.75 10.71
N ASN A 162 -2.95 -1.34 11.89
CA ASN A 162 -1.97 -1.16 12.96
C ASN A 162 -1.31 -2.50 13.27
N PHE A 163 0.01 -2.60 13.04
CA PHE A 163 0.83 -3.74 13.42
C PHE A 163 1.40 -3.53 14.82
N ARG A 164 1.42 -4.57 15.61
CA ARG A 164 2.00 -4.57 16.95
C ARG A 164 3.08 -5.62 17.05
N SER A 165 4.27 -5.22 17.53
CA SER A 165 5.38 -6.14 17.71
C SER A 165 5.25 -6.98 18.97
N LEU A 166 5.89 -8.15 18.96
CA LEU A 166 6.02 -9.02 20.13
C LEU A 166 6.68 -8.31 21.32
N ILE A 167 6.14 -8.52 22.51
CA ILE A 167 6.82 -8.17 23.76
C ILE A 167 7.86 -9.25 24.06
N PRO A 168 9.09 -8.92 24.50
CA PRO A 168 10.10 -9.91 24.87
C PRO A 168 9.59 -10.87 25.96
N SER A 169 9.93 -12.16 25.82
CA SER A 169 9.55 -13.22 26.76
C SER A 169 10.27 -13.08 28.10
N ASP A 170 9.63 -13.52 29.20
CA ASP A 170 10.26 -13.66 30.50
C ASP A 170 11.24 -14.83 30.60
N LYS A 171 11.20 -15.78 29.64
CA LYS A 171 12.06 -16.96 29.57
C LYS A 171 13.02 -16.83 28.40
N PHE A 172 14.23 -17.34 28.59
CA PHE A 172 15.17 -17.50 27.49
C PHE A 172 14.55 -18.39 26.40
N GLY A 173 14.84 -18.07 25.13
CA GLY A 173 14.42 -18.88 23.99
C GLY A 173 15.16 -18.45 22.74
N ALA A 174 15.32 -19.41 21.84
CA ALA A 174 15.86 -19.19 20.51
C ALA A 174 14.94 -19.84 19.48
N ARG A 175 14.85 -19.26 18.30
CA ARG A 175 14.08 -19.82 17.19
C ARG A 175 14.81 -19.63 15.87
N VAL A 176 14.88 -20.68 15.08
CA VAL A 176 15.40 -20.66 13.70
C VAL A 176 14.33 -21.20 12.76
N VAL A 177 14.12 -20.51 11.65
CA VAL A 177 13.17 -20.92 10.61
C VAL A 177 13.90 -20.92 9.27
N GLY A 178 13.93 -22.08 8.60
CA GLY A 178 14.45 -22.25 7.25
C GLY A 178 13.32 -22.57 6.27
N SER A 179 13.29 -21.92 5.12
CA SER A 179 12.27 -22.17 4.09
C SER A 179 12.89 -22.25 2.71
N ILE A 180 12.35 -23.17 1.89
CA ILE A 180 12.65 -23.29 0.46
C ILE A 180 11.32 -23.35 -0.33
N GLY A 181 11.31 -22.94 -1.60
CA GLY A 181 10.07 -22.94 -2.36
C GLY A 181 10.23 -22.65 -3.84
N SER A 182 9.09 -22.45 -4.49
CA SER A 182 9.00 -22.10 -5.91
C SER A 182 9.78 -20.83 -6.23
N PHE A 183 10.26 -20.69 -7.46
CA PHE A 183 11.07 -19.55 -7.93
C PHE A 183 12.40 -19.44 -7.17
N ASP A 184 13.07 -20.54 -6.90
CA ASP A 184 14.33 -20.63 -6.13
C ASP A 184 14.25 -19.89 -4.76
N PHE A 185 13.04 -19.89 -4.15
CA PHE A 185 12.84 -19.24 -2.86
C PHE A 185 13.67 -19.90 -1.76
N LYS A 186 14.47 -19.08 -1.09
CA LYS A 186 15.28 -19.47 0.06
C LYS A 186 15.14 -18.40 1.13
N ARG A 187 14.78 -18.82 2.34
CA ARG A 187 14.68 -17.92 3.49
C ARG A 187 15.29 -18.55 4.73
N ILE A 188 16.00 -17.74 5.48
CA ILE A 188 16.40 -18.04 6.85
C ILE A 188 15.94 -16.90 7.75
N PHE A 189 15.43 -17.26 8.93
CA PHE A 189 15.08 -16.35 10.01
C PHE A 189 15.65 -16.91 11.32
N GLY A 190 16.19 -16.02 12.15
CA GLY A 190 16.69 -16.37 13.48
C GLY A 190 16.21 -15.33 14.50
N MET A 191 15.84 -15.76 15.70
CA MET A 191 15.48 -14.91 16.84
C MET A 191 16.04 -15.48 18.14
N ILE A 192 16.56 -14.61 19.00
CA ILE A 192 16.95 -14.91 20.37
C ILE A 192 16.15 -14.02 21.29
N GLN A 193 15.55 -14.60 22.32
CA GLN A 193 14.93 -13.95 23.45
C GLN A 193 15.75 -14.15 24.70
N THR A 194 16.08 -13.08 25.40
CA THR A 194 17.01 -13.14 26.53
C THR A 194 16.43 -13.72 27.81
N GLY A 195 15.08 -13.75 27.92
CA GLY A 195 14.45 -13.87 29.23
C GLY A 195 14.71 -12.64 30.09
N LYS A 196 14.47 -12.73 31.37
CA LYS A 196 14.79 -11.67 32.34
C LYS A 196 16.30 -11.61 32.57
N LEU A 197 16.92 -10.49 32.15
CA LEU A 197 18.36 -10.22 32.27
C LEU A 197 18.74 -9.64 33.64
N THR A 198 17.82 -8.97 34.30
CA THR A 198 18.04 -8.28 35.56
C THR A 198 16.97 -8.65 36.59
N PRO A 199 17.25 -8.46 37.88
CA PRO A 199 16.23 -8.60 38.94
C PRO A 199 15.01 -7.68 38.74
N TRP A 200 15.19 -6.55 38.05
CA TRP A 200 14.10 -5.61 37.74
C TRP A 200 13.27 -6.02 36.53
N GLY A 201 13.58 -7.18 35.87
CA GLY A 201 12.79 -7.74 34.82
C GLY A 201 13.10 -7.20 33.41
N THR A 202 14.27 -6.57 33.21
CA THR A 202 14.74 -6.18 31.86
C THR A 202 14.78 -7.41 30.98
N LYS A 203 14.22 -7.30 29.78
CA LYS A 203 14.18 -8.39 28.80
C LYS A 203 14.28 -7.85 27.39
N ALA A 204 14.81 -8.65 26.47
CA ALA A 204 15.02 -8.24 25.10
C ALA A 204 14.82 -9.41 24.12
N TRP A 205 14.66 -9.08 22.88
CA TRP A 205 14.88 -10.01 21.76
C TRP A 205 15.62 -9.31 20.63
N ILE A 206 16.35 -10.10 19.87
CA ILE A 206 16.97 -9.73 18.59
C ILE A 206 16.62 -10.78 17.55
N ALA A 207 16.32 -10.33 16.33
CA ALA A 207 15.98 -11.21 15.23
C ALA A 207 16.55 -10.68 13.92
N GLY A 208 16.87 -11.60 13.00
CA GLY A 208 17.30 -11.28 11.65
C GLY A 208 16.77 -12.29 10.65
N SER A 209 16.58 -11.82 9.43
CA SER A 209 16.17 -12.68 8.33
C SER A 209 16.83 -12.28 7.01
N ARG A 210 16.92 -13.26 6.11
CA ARG A 210 17.28 -13.05 4.72
C ARG A 210 16.41 -13.94 3.85
N ASN A 211 15.83 -13.39 2.78
CA ASN A 211 15.18 -14.16 1.74
C ASN A 211 15.71 -13.76 0.36
N THR A 212 15.73 -14.73 -0.54
CA THR A 212 16.06 -14.54 -1.95
C THR A 212 15.16 -15.43 -2.80
N TYR A 213 14.77 -14.95 -3.96
CA TYR A 213 14.02 -15.72 -4.94
C TYR A 213 14.07 -15.08 -6.32
N ASP A 214 13.75 -15.87 -7.33
CA ASP A 214 13.72 -15.40 -8.70
C ASP A 214 12.38 -14.75 -9.03
N HIS A 215 12.39 -13.88 -10.01
CA HIS A 215 11.15 -13.37 -10.58
C HIS A 215 10.29 -14.52 -11.12
N TRP A 216 8.97 -14.42 -10.91
CA TRP A 216 8.05 -15.44 -11.43
C TRP A 216 7.80 -15.30 -12.92
N ARG A 217 8.17 -14.15 -13.50
CA ARG A 217 8.09 -13.89 -14.94
C ARG A 217 9.31 -13.06 -15.37
N GLY A 218 10.03 -13.59 -16.36
CA GLY A 218 11.28 -12.99 -16.82
C GLY A 218 12.48 -13.28 -15.91
N GLU A 219 13.59 -12.65 -16.20
CA GLU A 219 14.82 -12.75 -15.44
C GLU A 219 14.84 -11.77 -14.27
N GLY A 220 15.71 -12.00 -13.32
CA GLY A 220 15.94 -11.12 -12.19
C GLY A 220 15.81 -11.84 -10.85
N LYS A 221 16.45 -11.29 -9.85
CA LYS A 221 16.49 -11.82 -8.49
C LYS A 221 16.01 -10.79 -7.48
N ILE A 222 15.15 -11.22 -6.60
CA ILE A 222 14.66 -10.43 -5.50
C ILE A 222 15.37 -10.86 -4.24
N SER A 223 15.84 -9.91 -3.45
CA SER A 223 16.43 -10.19 -2.15
C SER A 223 16.00 -9.18 -1.11
N LYS A 224 15.81 -9.66 0.10
CA LYS A 224 15.49 -8.85 1.26
C LYS A 224 16.25 -9.40 2.48
N TRP A 225 16.85 -8.50 3.26
CA TRP A 225 17.32 -8.86 4.59
C TRP A 225 16.89 -7.79 5.61
N GLN A 226 16.72 -8.19 6.84
CA GLN A 226 16.35 -7.28 7.90
C GLN A 226 16.90 -7.73 9.26
N VAL A 227 17.09 -6.74 10.13
CA VAL A 227 17.44 -6.93 11.53
C VAL A 227 16.47 -6.14 12.38
N ASN A 228 16.01 -6.76 13.44
CA ASN A 228 15.06 -6.21 14.39
C ASN A 228 15.52 -6.49 15.82
N ALA A 229 15.29 -5.55 16.74
CA ALA A 229 15.54 -5.77 18.14
C ALA A 229 14.54 -4.99 19.00
N LYS A 230 14.26 -5.47 20.19
CA LYS A 230 13.44 -4.77 21.20
C LYS A 230 13.96 -5.07 22.58
N ILE A 231 14.17 -4.01 23.36
CA ILE A 231 14.40 -4.09 24.81
C ILE A 231 13.18 -3.55 25.55
N TYR A 232 12.82 -4.18 26.64
CA TYR A 232 11.68 -3.83 27.46
C TYR A 232 12.07 -3.84 28.93
N GLN A 233 11.82 -2.74 29.62
CA GLN A 233 12.07 -2.55 31.05
C GLN A 233 10.75 -2.28 31.76
N PRO A 234 10.21 -3.24 32.55
CA PRO A 234 9.10 -2.93 33.42
C PRO A 234 9.57 -1.99 34.56
N LEU A 235 8.69 -1.09 34.99
CA LEU A 235 8.92 -0.13 36.06
C LEU A 235 7.97 -0.46 37.21
N GLY A 236 8.45 -1.25 38.17
CA GLY A 236 7.62 -1.75 39.28
C GLY A 236 6.59 -2.81 38.85
N SER A 237 5.56 -2.99 39.66
CA SER A 237 4.49 -4.00 39.47
C SER A 237 3.20 -3.44 38.86
N GLY A 238 3.07 -2.12 38.68
CA GLY A 238 1.86 -1.41 38.26
C GLY A 238 1.58 -1.44 36.74
N GLY A 239 2.38 -2.18 35.97
CA GLY A 239 2.24 -2.22 34.50
C GLY A 239 2.98 -1.09 33.77
N ASP A 240 3.70 -0.24 34.46
CA ASP A 240 4.54 0.81 33.88
C ASP A 240 5.79 0.22 33.22
N PHE A 241 6.23 0.84 32.16
CA PHE A 241 7.38 0.36 31.43
C PHE A 241 8.01 1.43 30.54
N ILE A 242 9.22 1.17 30.10
CA ILE A 242 9.89 1.80 28.96
C ILE A 242 10.33 0.70 28.01
N SER A 243 10.20 0.91 26.72
CA SER A 243 10.77 0.02 25.71
C SER A 243 11.39 0.81 24.57
N LEU A 244 12.44 0.23 23.99
CA LEU A 244 13.09 0.72 22.76
C LEU A 244 13.15 -0.41 21.75
N ALA A 245 12.72 -0.15 20.54
CA ALA A 245 12.79 -1.10 19.44
C ALA A 245 13.47 -0.48 18.23
N GLY A 246 14.24 -1.29 17.51
CA GLY A 246 14.89 -0.94 16.27
C GLY A 246 14.53 -1.89 15.16
N HIS A 247 14.44 -1.35 13.94
CA HIS A 247 14.21 -2.08 12.69
C HIS A 247 15.10 -1.52 11.60
N TYR A 248 15.74 -2.39 10.85
CA TYR A 248 16.42 -2.04 9.60
C TYR A 248 16.13 -3.11 8.55
N ASN A 249 15.84 -2.65 7.32
CA ASN A 249 15.47 -3.48 6.19
C ASN A 249 16.20 -3.00 4.94
N GLN A 250 16.82 -3.91 4.23
CA GLN A 250 17.34 -3.69 2.90
C GLN A 250 16.61 -4.58 1.91
N ASN A 251 15.95 -3.95 0.93
CA ASN A 251 15.23 -4.64 -0.13
C ASN A 251 15.87 -4.35 -1.49
N ARG A 252 16.03 -5.40 -2.30
CA ARG A 252 16.52 -5.35 -3.67
C ARG A 252 15.53 -6.10 -4.54
N ASN A 253 14.72 -5.34 -5.25
CA ASN A 253 13.67 -5.87 -6.11
C ASN A 253 13.68 -5.15 -7.45
N ASN A 254 13.01 -5.76 -8.40
CA ASN A 254 12.72 -5.19 -9.69
C ASN A 254 11.22 -4.95 -9.80
N ASN A 255 10.85 -3.89 -10.50
CA ASN A 255 9.48 -3.71 -10.93
C ASN A 255 9.21 -4.53 -12.16
N TYR A 256 8.05 -5.17 -12.21
CA TYR A 256 7.54 -5.71 -13.45
C TYR A 256 6.88 -4.60 -14.26
N ASN A 257 7.23 -4.51 -15.55
CA ASN A 257 6.40 -3.74 -16.47
C ASN A 257 5.02 -4.41 -16.59
N ASN A 258 4.00 -3.62 -16.37
CA ASN A 258 2.63 -4.09 -16.47
C ASN A 258 2.05 -3.67 -17.81
N PRO A 259 1.47 -4.60 -18.59
CA PRO A 259 0.88 -4.28 -19.87
C PRO A 259 -0.25 -3.26 -19.71
N ASN A 260 -0.25 -2.27 -20.55
CA ASN A 260 -1.38 -1.38 -20.71
C ASN A 260 -2.36 -1.93 -21.79
N LEU A 261 -3.46 -1.21 -22.00
CA LEU A 261 -4.47 -1.63 -22.98
C LEU A 261 -3.92 -1.72 -24.40
N THR A 262 -2.96 -0.85 -24.77
CA THR A 262 -2.31 -0.87 -26.10
C THR A 262 -1.38 -2.08 -26.24
N ASP A 263 -0.64 -2.39 -25.18
CA ASP A 263 0.22 -3.58 -25.14
C ASP A 263 -0.62 -4.86 -25.29
N LEU A 264 -1.72 -4.98 -24.55
CA LEU A 264 -2.63 -6.13 -24.67
C LEU A 264 -3.27 -6.20 -26.07
N ARG A 265 -3.63 -5.07 -26.66
CA ARG A 265 -4.17 -5.01 -28.02
C ARG A 265 -3.19 -5.56 -29.04
N SER A 266 -1.89 -5.33 -28.88
CA SER A 266 -0.87 -5.86 -29.77
C SER A 266 -0.74 -7.40 -29.75
N LEU A 267 -1.20 -8.03 -28.66
CA LEU A 267 -1.18 -9.49 -28.50
C LEU A 267 -2.43 -10.19 -29.08
N PHE A 268 -3.54 -9.45 -29.23
CA PHE A 268 -4.83 -10.02 -29.58
C PHE A 268 -5.42 -9.32 -30.81
N THR A 269 -6.38 -9.97 -31.46
CA THR A 269 -7.08 -9.38 -32.62
C THR A 269 -7.91 -8.17 -32.20
N ALA A 270 -8.14 -7.23 -33.12
CA ALA A 270 -8.97 -6.04 -32.89
C ALA A 270 -10.42 -6.36 -32.45
N ALA A 271 -10.90 -7.55 -32.74
CA ALA A 271 -12.22 -8.00 -32.29
C ALA A 271 -12.27 -8.21 -30.77
N TYR A 272 -11.12 -8.52 -30.14
CA TYR A 272 -11.05 -8.77 -28.69
C TYR A 272 -10.80 -7.48 -27.89
N ILE A 273 -9.87 -6.64 -28.37
CA ILE A 273 -9.55 -5.34 -27.75
C ILE A 273 -9.56 -4.27 -28.86
N PRO A 274 -10.69 -3.61 -29.10
CA PRO A 274 -10.80 -2.64 -30.18
C PRO A 274 -9.90 -1.43 -29.98
N SER A 275 -9.50 -0.79 -31.07
CA SER A 275 -8.76 0.48 -31.04
C SER A 275 -9.64 1.69 -30.71
N ALA A 276 -10.95 1.59 -30.99
CA ALA A 276 -11.95 2.60 -30.69
C ALA A 276 -13.24 1.92 -30.23
N ILE A 277 -14.00 2.62 -29.39
CA ILE A 277 -15.35 2.21 -28.97
C ILE A 277 -16.37 3.10 -29.66
N THR A 278 -17.30 2.45 -30.38
CA THR A 278 -18.42 3.12 -31.06
C THR A 278 -19.76 2.93 -30.35
N GLY A 279 -19.85 1.92 -29.47
CA GLY A 279 -21.04 1.62 -28.65
C GLY A 279 -20.85 1.94 -27.17
N ASP A 280 -21.91 1.76 -26.40
CA ASP A 280 -21.96 1.99 -24.94
C ASP A 280 -21.48 0.79 -24.10
N GLN A 281 -21.05 -0.29 -24.76
CA GLN A 281 -20.59 -1.50 -24.08
C GLN A 281 -19.11 -1.38 -23.69
N PRO A 282 -18.76 -1.74 -22.46
CA PRO A 282 -17.36 -1.72 -22.02
C PRO A 282 -16.56 -2.85 -22.62
N VAL A 283 -15.27 -2.63 -22.79
CA VAL A 283 -14.31 -3.68 -23.12
C VAL A 283 -14.03 -4.50 -21.87
N VAL A 284 -14.10 -5.84 -21.96
CA VAL A 284 -13.84 -6.75 -20.86
C VAL A 284 -12.46 -7.40 -21.03
N ILE A 285 -11.60 -7.21 -20.02
CA ILE A 285 -10.22 -7.71 -20.01
C ILE A 285 -10.08 -8.86 -18.99
N GLY A 286 -9.26 -9.86 -19.35
CA GLY A 286 -8.92 -10.95 -18.43
C GLY A 286 -9.71 -12.23 -18.62
N ASP A 287 -10.58 -12.28 -19.64
CA ASP A 287 -11.23 -13.52 -20.10
C ASP A 287 -10.38 -14.19 -21.18
N PHE A 288 -9.17 -14.58 -20.79
CA PHE A 288 -8.15 -15.09 -21.67
C PHE A 288 -8.03 -16.62 -21.56
N THR A 289 -7.81 -17.27 -22.68
CA THR A 289 -7.40 -18.68 -22.71
C THR A 289 -6.02 -18.85 -22.07
N ARG A 290 -5.65 -20.08 -21.71
CA ARG A 290 -4.33 -20.39 -21.15
C ARG A 290 -3.18 -19.96 -22.07
N GLY A 291 -3.36 -20.09 -23.40
CA GLY A 291 -2.36 -19.64 -24.37
C GLY A 291 -2.21 -18.13 -24.39
N GLN A 292 -3.34 -17.41 -24.30
CA GLN A 292 -3.36 -15.95 -24.25
C GLN A 292 -2.70 -15.43 -22.94
N TRP A 293 -2.95 -16.08 -21.79
CA TRP A 293 -2.26 -15.74 -20.55
C TRP A 293 -0.75 -15.92 -20.65
N LYS A 294 -0.27 -17.00 -21.30
CA LYS A 294 1.17 -17.16 -21.57
C LYS A 294 1.74 -16.01 -22.38
N ALA A 295 1.00 -15.51 -23.36
CA ALA A 295 1.41 -14.34 -24.15
C ALA A 295 1.46 -13.07 -23.30
N VAL A 296 0.49 -12.86 -22.39
CA VAL A 296 0.51 -11.74 -21.44
C VAL A 296 1.71 -11.82 -20.50
N ASP A 297 2.01 -13.00 -19.97
CA ASP A 297 3.13 -13.20 -19.04
C ASP A 297 4.50 -12.94 -19.71
N SER A 298 4.60 -13.15 -21.02
CA SER A 298 5.85 -12.98 -21.80
C SER A 298 5.94 -11.68 -22.60
N ILE A 299 4.98 -10.77 -22.48
CA ILE A 299 4.87 -9.57 -23.34
C ILE A 299 6.10 -8.65 -23.30
N PHE A 300 6.78 -8.57 -22.17
CA PHE A 300 7.98 -7.75 -21.95
C PHE A 300 9.27 -8.58 -21.87
N PHE A 301 9.18 -9.88 -22.13
CA PHE A 301 10.30 -10.79 -22.14
C PHE A 301 10.34 -11.47 -23.50
N PRO A 302 10.82 -10.77 -24.54
CA PRO A 302 10.86 -11.34 -25.85
C PRO A 302 11.80 -12.55 -25.84
N LYS A 303 11.25 -13.73 -25.99
CA LYS A 303 12.02 -14.86 -26.48
C LYS A 303 12.42 -14.51 -27.90
N LEU A 304 13.68 -14.69 -28.24
CA LEU A 304 14.10 -14.70 -29.60
C LEU A 304 13.44 -15.92 -30.26
N CYS A 305 12.73 -15.68 -31.34
CA CYS A 305 12.08 -16.73 -32.10
C CYS A 305 12.74 -16.82 -33.47
N LYS A 306 12.65 -17.96 -34.14
CA LYS A 306 13.01 -18.12 -35.53
C LYS A 306 11.75 -18.06 -36.39
N ASP A 307 11.77 -17.31 -37.49
CA ASP A 307 10.75 -17.37 -38.49
C ASP A 307 10.85 -18.66 -39.31
N ALA A 308 9.90 -18.89 -40.25
CA ALA A 308 9.90 -20.05 -41.10
C ALA A 308 11.14 -20.12 -42.03
N GLY A 309 11.88 -19.05 -42.20
CA GLY A 309 13.15 -18.95 -42.94
C GLY A 309 14.37 -19.18 -42.05
N GLY A 310 14.22 -19.39 -40.71
CA GLY A 310 15.32 -19.58 -39.77
C GLY A 310 15.96 -18.28 -39.25
N ASN A 311 15.43 -17.09 -39.64
CA ASN A 311 15.94 -15.80 -39.18
C ASN A 311 15.46 -15.54 -37.74
N VAL A 312 16.34 -14.97 -36.92
CA VAL A 312 16.01 -14.58 -35.55
C VAL A 312 15.11 -13.33 -35.58
N ILE A 313 13.92 -13.46 -35.01
CA ILE A 313 12.95 -12.38 -34.89
C ILE A 313 12.72 -12.09 -33.41
N THR A 314 12.64 -10.80 -33.06
CA THR A 314 12.54 -10.31 -31.69
C THR A 314 11.14 -10.40 -31.10
N ARG A 315 10.13 -10.88 -31.87
CA ARG A 315 8.75 -11.03 -31.38
C ARG A 315 7.95 -11.93 -32.33
N PRO A 316 7.14 -12.87 -31.82
CA PRO A 316 6.11 -13.46 -32.67
C PRO A 316 5.11 -12.35 -33.04
N THR A 317 5.05 -12.00 -34.32
CA THR A 317 3.91 -11.26 -34.84
C THR A 317 2.66 -12.14 -34.70
N ALA A 318 1.50 -11.54 -34.44
CA ALA A 318 0.23 -12.23 -34.12
C ALA A 318 -0.28 -13.18 -35.24
N SER A 319 0.44 -13.31 -36.34
CA SER A 319 0.14 -14.26 -37.43
C SER A 319 1.44 -15.00 -37.83
N GLY A 320 1.57 -16.24 -37.40
CA GLY A 320 2.39 -17.24 -38.09
C GLY A 320 3.71 -17.67 -37.46
N SER A 321 4.09 -17.28 -36.26
CA SER A 321 5.27 -17.84 -35.61
C SER A 321 4.90 -19.00 -34.67
N ASP A 322 5.57 -20.14 -34.85
CA ASP A 322 5.44 -21.29 -33.96
C ASP A 322 6.10 -20.98 -32.61
N PRO A 323 5.36 -20.96 -31.49
CA PRO A 323 5.93 -20.74 -30.16
C PRO A 323 7.02 -21.76 -29.76
N SER A 324 7.09 -22.91 -30.45
CA SER A 324 8.09 -23.94 -30.21
C SER A 324 9.49 -23.56 -30.70
N THR A 325 9.60 -22.55 -31.56
CA THR A 325 10.87 -22.06 -32.11
C THR A 325 11.50 -20.93 -31.31
N CYS A 326 10.88 -20.51 -30.21
CA CYS A 326 11.39 -19.45 -29.35
C CYS A 326 12.38 -19.98 -28.32
N PHE A 327 13.53 -19.31 -28.17
CA PHE A 327 14.58 -19.68 -27.22
C PHE A 327 14.92 -18.48 -26.32
N ALA A 328 15.46 -18.73 -25.12
CA ALA A 328 15.94 -17.68 -24.24
C ALA A 328 17.15 -17.00 -24.92
N GLN A 329 17.24 -15.69 -24.80
CA GLN A 329 18.39 -14.94 -25.27
C GLN A 329 19.53 -15.16 -24.28
N GLU A 330 20.59 -15.86 -24.66
CA GLU A 330 21.74 -16.14 -23.81
C GLU A 330 22.83 -15.06 -23.91
N GLU A 331 22.77 -14.17 -24.95
CA GLU A 331 23.78 -13.12 -25.13
C GLU A 331 23.20 -11.84 -25.74
N PRO A 332 23.77 -10.66 -25.41
CA PRO A 332 23.22 -9.35 -25.69
C PRO A 332 23.43 -8.85 -27.13
N VAL A 333 23.70 -9.68 -28.10
CA VAL A 333 23.85 -9.25 -29.48
C VAL A 333 22.55 -8.58 -29.97
N GLY A 334 22.56 -7.26 -30.00
CA GLY A 334 21.41 -6.45 -30.39
C GLY A 334 20.59 -5.84 -29.26
N LEU A 335 21.01 -5.91 -28.01
CA LEU A 335 20.33 -5.22 -26.86
C LEU A 335 20.18 -3.72 -27.10
N GLN A 336 21.14 -3.10 -27.81
CA GLN A 336 21.09 -1.68 -28.19
C GLN A 336 19.82 -1.30 -28.97
N ASN A 337 19.19 -2.24 -29.65
CA ASN A 337 17.96 -2.04 -30.42
C ASN A 337 16.70 -2.53 -29.69
N GLN A 338 16.82 -3.11 -28.51
CA GLN A 338 15.67 -3.57 -27.73
C GLN A 338 14.93 -2.37 -27.10
N PRO A 339 13.59 -2.42 -26.98
CA PRO A 339 12.87 -1.46 -26.16
C PRO A 339 13.40 -1.48 -24.73
N ILE A 340 13.68 -0.30 -24.17
CA ILE A 340 14.23 -0.16 -22.78
C ILE A 340 13.32 -0.86 -21.76
N ALA A 341 12.01 -0.89 -22.00
CA ALA A 341 11.05 -1.62 -21.18
C ALA A 341 11.36 -3.11 -21.02
N ASN A 342 12.14 -3.70 -21.92
CA ASN A 342 12.54 -5.11 -21.89
C ASN A 342 13.85 -5.35 -21.12
N LEU A 343 14.56 -4.28 -20.74
CA LEU A 343 15.82 -4.37 -20.01
C LEU A 343 15.56 -4.43 -18.50
N LEU A 344 15.47 -5.63 -17.95
CA LEU A 344 15.13 -5.86 -16.54
C LEU A 344 16.14 -5.25 -15.56
N GLY A 345 17.41 -5.22 -15.93
CA GLY A 345 18.46 -4.59 -15.13
C GLY A 345 18.22 -3.10 -14.84
N LEU A 346 17.38 -2.44 -15.66
CA LEU A 346 16.97 -1.05 -15.47
C LEU A 346 15.68 -0.89 -14.65
N GLN A 347 14.94 -1.97 -14.40
CA GLN A 347 13.63 -1.93 -13.72
C GLN A 347 13.76 -2.21 -12.22
N ILE A 348 14.74 -1.59 -11.56
CA ILE A 348 14.98 -1.82 -10.13
C ILE A 348 14.17 -0.87 -9.25
N ASN A 349 13.79 -1.37 -8.05
CA ASN A 349 13.09 -0.60 -7.01
C ASN A 349 13.67 -0.92 -5.62
N PRO A 350 14.94 -0.61 -5.39
CA PRO A 350 15.60 -0.90 -4.13
C PRO A 350 15.20 0.06 -3.01
N SER A 351 15.27 -0.42 -1.78
CA SER A 351 15.12 0.44 -0.60
C SER A 351 16.00 0.01 0.57
N ASN A 352 16.47 0.99 1.33
CA ASN A 352 17.06 0.85 2.65
C ASN A 352 16.18 1.63 3.62
N THR A 353 15.56 0.96 4.57
CA THR A 353 14.63 1.58 5.51
C THR A 353 14.92 1.16 6.93
N GLY A 354 14.68 2.05 7.86
CA GLY A 354 14.86 1.73 9.27
C GLY A 354 14.07 2.67 10.17
N ASN A 355 13.86 2.23 11.41
CA ASN A 355 13.27 3.08 12.43
C ASN A 355 13.74 2.68 13.82
N ILE A 356 13.70 3.65 14.72
CA ILE A 356 13.87 3.46 16.16
C ILE A 356 12.59 3.95 16.82
N ARG A 357 11.99 3.14 17.70
CA ARG A 357 10.71 3.40 18.35
C ARG A 357 10.86 3.29 19.85
N GLY A 358 10.56 4.38 20.55
CA GLY A 358 10.36 4.39 21.99
C GLY A 358 8.88 4.16 22.30
N GLN A 359 8.61 3.41 23.36
CA GLN A 359 7.27 3.30 23.95
C GLN A 359 7.41 3.41 25.46
N SER A 360 6.50 4.13 26.09
CA SER A 360 6.52 4.29 27.54
C SER A 360 5.11 4.33 28.13
N ARG A 361 5.01 3.93 29.39
CA ARG A 361 3.82 4.08 30.21
C ARG A 361 4.24 4.44 31.63
N PHE A 362 3.64 5.49 32.17
CA PHE A 362 3.91 5.98 33.53
C PHE A 362 2.58 6.25 34.25
N THR A 363 2.33 5.58 35.35
CA THR A 363 1.24 5.89 36.24
C THR A 363 1.63 7.05 37.12
N LEU A 364 1.09 8.25 36.87
CA LEU A 364 1.42 9.47 37.58
C LEU A 364 0.73 9.53 38.96
N THR A 365 -0.52 9.12 39.02
CA THR A 365 -1.32 8.92 40.22
C THR A 365 -2.35 7.83 39.93
N ASP A 366 -3.11 7.41 40.93
CA ASP A 366 -4.21 6.45 40.70
C ASP A 366 -5.15 6.93 39.62
N GLY A 367 -5.30 6.10 38.60
CA GLY A 367 -6.14 6.37 37.45
C GLY A 367 -5.59 7.36 36.41
N LEU A 368 -4.40 8.00 36.64
CA LEU A 368 -3.80 8.95 35.70
C LEU A 368 -2.53 8.36 35.06
N ILE A 369 -2.56 8.11 33.77
CA ILE A 369 -1.49 7.46 33.01
C ILE A 369 -0.97 8.39 31.93
N LEU A 370 0.35 8.54 31.84
CA LEU A 370 1.05 9.25 30.76
C LEU A 370 1.76 8.23 29.87
N THR A 371 1.62 8.40 28.54
CA THR A 371 2.45 7.69 27.55
C THR A 371 3.17 8.69 26.67
N VAL A 372 4.43 8.39 26.32
CA VAL A 372 5.23 9.20 25.38
C VAL A 372 6.00 8.24 24.48
N ASP A 373 5.68 8.26 23.20
CA ASP A 373 6.18 7.33 22.19
C ASP A 373 6.96 8.10 21.09
N PRO A 374 8.27 8.37 21.30
CA PRO A 374 9.10 9.00 20.30
C PRO A 374 9.56 8.01 19.24
N THR A 375 9.67 8.46 18.00
CA THR A 375 10.11 7.64 16.87
C THR A 375 10.98 8.43 15.92
N TYR A 376 11.98 7.78 15.39
CA TYR A 376 12.75 8.23 14.23
C TYR A 376 12.66 7.19 13.13
N GLN A 377 12.42 7.64 11.89
CA GLN A 377 12.35 6.80 10.69
C GLN A 377 13.29 7.35 9.61
N TYR A 378 14.02 6.44 8.99
CA TYR A 378 14.87 6.66 7.84
C TYR A 378 14.38 5.84 6.65
N VAL A 379 14.29 6.48 5.48
CA VAL A 379 13.98 5.82 4.20
C VAL A 379 14.93 6.34 3.13
N LEU A 380 15.64 5.45 2.47
CA LEU A 380 16.30 5.69 1.20
C LEU A 380 15.73 4.69 0.20
N ALA A 381 15.02 5.18 -0.80
CA ALA A 381 14.36 4.33 -1.79
C ALA A 381 14.56 4.91 -3.19
N ASN A 382 14.63 4.03 -4.18
CA ASN A 382 14.47 4.37 -5.58
C ASN A 382 13.06 3.92 -6.00
N GLY A 383 12.19 4.87 -6.33
CA GLY A 383 10.78 4.63 -6.64
C GLY A 383 10.51 3.99 -8.01
N GLY A 384 11.50 3.39 -8.58
CA GLY A 384 11.52 2.83 -9.92
C GLY A 384 12.50 3.60 -10.80
N SER A 385 13.41 2.89 -11.40
CA SER A 385 14.27 3.43 -12.44
C SER A 385 13.68 3.15 -13.80
N GLN A 386 13.77 4.10 -14.66
CA GLN A 386 13.61 3.89 -16.10
C GLN A 386 14.96 4.19 -16.75
N GLY A 387 15.52 3.21 -17.45
CA GLY A 387 16.58 3.54 -18.39
C GLY A 387 16.01 4.41 -19.49
N VAL A 388 16.81 5.32 -19.98
CA VAL A 388 16.51 6.09 -21.19
C VAL A 388 17.68 5.94 -22.15
N ARG A 389 17.35 5.90 -23.44
CA ARG A 389 18.38 5.96 -24.50
C ARG A 389 18.41 7.38 -24.99
N LEU A 390 19.53 8.04 -24.82
CA LEU A 390 19.74 9.42 -25.18
C LEU A 390 21.01 9.53 -26.03
N SER A 391 21.05 10.48 -26.96
CA SER A 391 22.29 10.82 -27.65
C SER A 391 23.17 11.66 -26.73
N GLU A 392 24.47 11.63 -26.96
CA GLU A 392 25.44 12.39 -26.18
C GLU A 392 25.21 13.90 -26.27
N THR A 393 24.56 14.36 -27.35
CA THR A 393 24.18 15.75 -27.58
C THR A 393 22.75 16.09 -27.15
N ASP A 394 22.08 15.22 -26.43
CA ASP A 394 20.72 15.48 -25.91
C ASP A 394 20.69 16.74 -25.01
N GLU A 395 19.57 17.44 -24.98
CA GLU A 395 19.40 18.65 -24.16
C GLU A 395 19.72 18.40 -22.67
N VAL A 396 19.45 17.20 -22.19
CA VAL A 396 19.76 16.74 -20.82
C VAL A 396 21.26 16.75 -20.55
N PHE A 397 22.10 16.42 -21.54
CA PHE A 397 23.55 16.40 -21.41
C PHE A 397 24.21 17.72 -21.85
N ARG A 398 23.54 18.50 -22.68
CA ARG A 398 24.00 19.84 -23.02
C ARG A 398 23.74 20.86 -21.90
N GLN A 399 22.58 20.77 -21.25
CA GLN A 399 22.09 21.66 -20.19
C GLN A 399 22.28 23.17 -20.42
N GLY A 400 22.54 23.56 -21.66
CA GLY A 400 22.86 24.95 -22.06
C GLY A 400 24.25 25.42 -21.63
N VAL A 401 25.19 24.54 -21.29
CA VAL A 401 26.56 24.87 -20.83
C VAL A 401 27.65 24.16 -21.60
N GLY A 402 27.30 23.27 -22.54
CA GLY A 402 28.29 22.55 -23.34
C GLY A 402 27.67 21.86 -24.57
N PRO A 403 28.48 21.14 -25.36
CA PRO A 403 28.03 20.42 -26.54
C PRO A 403 27.27 19.13 -26.20
N GLY A 404 27.48 18.59 -25.02
CA GLY A 404 26.99 17.29 -24.55
C GLY A 404 28.00 16.63 -23.61
N VAL A 405 27.96 15.31 -23.51
CA VAL A 405 28.86 14.48 -22.69
C VAL A 405 29.31 13.27 -23.50
N ASP A 406 30.60 13.02 -23.59
CA ASP A 406 31.16 11.79 -24.12
C ASP A 406 30.85 10.66 -23.13
N LEU A 407 29.87 9.81 -23.42
CA LEU A 407 29.37 8.77 -22.53
C LEU A 407 29.87 7.38 -22.91
N ASN A 408 30.26 7.18 -24.18
CA ASN A 408 30.82 5.93 -24.67
C ASN A 408 32.34 5.87 -24.50
N GLY A 409 33.01 7.01 -24.23
CA GLY A 409 34.44 7.11 -23.96
C GLY A 409 35.33 7.05 -25.22
N ASP A 410 34.79 7.34 -26.41
CA ASP A 410 35.53 7.32 -27.68
C ASP A 410 36.32 8.60 -27.99
N GLY A 411 36.13 9.66 -27.17
CA GLY A 411 36.77 10.96 -27.26
C GLY A 411 36.04 11.94 -28.16
N SER A 412 34.86 11.59 -28.69
CA SER A 412 33.97 12.48 -29.44
C SER A 412 32.66 12.72 -28.70
N ILE A 413 31.89 13.73 -29.11
CA ILE A 413 30.52 13.95 -28.64
C ILE A 413 29.66 14.06 -29.89
N ASP A 414 28.88 13.01 -30.17
CA ASP A 414 28.16 12.90 -31.42
C ASP A 414 26.64 12.73 -31.19
N ALA A 415 25.85 13.30 -32.10
CA ALA A 415 24.39 13.19 -32.10
C ALA A 415 23.89 11.78 -32.51
N THR A 416 24.75 11.01 -33.14
CA THR A 416 24.47 9.63 -33.58
C THR A 416 24.85 8.60 -32.53
N ASP A 417 25.61 8.99 -31.50
CA ASP A 417 26.03 8.13 -30.40
C ASP A 417 24.96 8.11 -29.32
N PHE A 418 24.29 6.97 -29.23
CA PHE A 418 23.21 6.75 -28.27
C PHE A 418 23.67 5.83 -27.16
N VAL A 419 23.56 6.29 -25.93
CA VAL A 419 23.89 5.54 -24.73
C VAL A 419 22.64 5.28 -23.87
N VAL A 420 22.56 4.11 -23.27
CA VAL A 420 21.53 3.79 -22.29
C VAL A 420 22.01 4.23 -20.93
N VAL A 421 21.28 5.15 -20.33
CA VAL A 421 21.57 5.68 -18.99
C VAL A 421 20.41 5.42 -18.04
N GLY A 422 20.74 5.25 -16.78
CA GLY A 422 19.76 5.13 -15.72
C GLY A 422 19.22 6.47 -15.27
N ARG A 423 17.89 6.63 -15.25
CA ARG A 423 17.16 7.81 -14.78
C ARG A 423 16.35 7.46 -13.54
N PRO A 424 16.86 7.67 -12.32
CA PRO A 424 16.23 7.22 -11.09
C PRO A 424 15.18 8.18 -10.55
N SER A 425 14.41 7.67 -9.59
CA SER A 425 13.48 8.42 -8.76
C SER A 425 13.82 8.19 -7.29
N ILE A 426 14.90 8.85 -6.81
CA ILE A 426 15.41 8.67 -5.45
C ILE A 426 14.58 9.46 -4.46
N THR A 427 14.26 8.84 -3.34
CA THR A 427 13.62 9.45 -2.18
C THR A 427 14.46 9.17 -0.94
N ASN A 428 14.81 10.22 -0.21
CA ASN A 428 15.45 10.13 1.09
C ASN A 428 14.59 10.88 2.12
N THR A 429 14.06 10.15 3.08
CA THR A 429 13.17 10.69 4.11
C THR A 429 13.77 10.46 5.49
N ASN A 430 13.82 11.53 6.27
CA ASN A 430 14.10 11.52 7.70
C ASN A 430 12.86 12.05 8.42
N ARG A 431 12.24 11.22 9.26
CA ARG A 431 10.97 11.52 9.92
C ARG A 431 11.11 11.33 11.43
N PHE A 432 10.68 12.34 12.17
CA PHE A 432 10.59 12.30 13.61
C PHE A 432 9.13 12.45 14.04
N THR A 433 8.64 11.51 14.87
CA THR A 433 7.26 11.51 15.37
C THR A 433 7.26 11.33 16.87
N VAL A 434 6.38 12.05 17.56
CA VAL A 434 6.08 11.83 18.97
C VAL A 434 4.57 11.72 19.13
N ILE A 435 4.11 10.62 19.73
CA ILE A 435 2.72 10.47 20.16
C ILE A 435 2.72 10.47 21.67
N SER A 436 1.99 11.42 22.28
CA SER A 436 1.85 11.50 23.73
C SER A 436 0.38 11.45 24.11
N SER A 437 0.04 10.71 25.15
CA SER A 437 -1.33 10.61 25.63
C SER A 437 -1.38 10.68 27.16
N LEU A 438 -2.30 11.48 27.66
CA LEU A 438 -2.69 11.51 29.05
C LEU A 438 -4.06 10.83 29.17
N VAL A 439 -4.12 9.73 29.89
CA VAL A 439 -5.33 8.93 30.11
C VAL A 439 -5.73 9.05 31.56
N TRP A 440 -6.92 9.54 31.80
CA TRP A 440 -7.48 9.66 33.16
C TRP A 440 -8.68 8.73 33.32
N LYS A 441 -8.62 7.86 34.30
CA LYS A 441 -9.67 6.91 34.69
C LYS A 441 -10.16 7.29 36.11
N PRO A 442 -11.08 8.28 36.22
CA PRO A 442 -11.59 8.71 37.52
C PRO A 442 -12.31 7.59 38.27
N ASP A 443 -12.84 6.62 37.55
CA ASP A 443 -13.50 5.44 38.09
C ASP A 443 -13.45 4.28 37.08
N ALA A 444 -14.06 3.13 37.41
CA ALA A 444 -14.08 1.93 36.56
C ALA A 444 -14.94 2.08 35.28
N THR A 445 -15.75 3.10 35.18
CA THR A 445 -16.75 3.28 34.11
C THR A 445 -16.40 4.43 33.19
N ASN A 446 -15.61 5.38 33.62
CA ASN A 446 -15.25 6.57 32.88
C ASN A 446 -13.76 6.61 32.53
N THR A 447 -13.47 6.95 31.29
CA THR A 447 -12.10 7.19 30.81
C THR A 447 -12.09 8.45 29.94
N LEU A 448 -11.22 9.38 30.29
CA LEU A 448 -10.89 10.53 29.48
C LEU A 448 -9.47 10.40 28.94
N ARG A 449 -9.28 10.81 27.72
CA ARG A 449 -7.97 10.82 27.05
C ARG A 449 -7.75 12.15 26.37
N LEU A 450 -6.58 12.71 26.56
CA LEU A 450 -6.04 13.82 25.78
C LEU A 450 -4.76 13.35 25.11
N ALA A 451 -4.62 13.54 23.80
CA ALA A 451 -3.41 13.15 23.10
C ALA A 451 -2.89 14.29 22.23
N TYR A 452 -1.58 14.33 22.11
CA TYR A 452 -0.87 15.21 21.19
C TYR A 452 0.05 14.38 20.29
N THR A 453 -0.01 14.68 18.99
CA THR A 453 0.87 14.08 17.99
C THR A 453 1.66 15.17 17.30
N PHE A 454 2.98 15.01 17.32
CA PHE A 454 3.91 15.77 16.50
C PHE A 454 4.52 14.82 15.47
N ASP A 455 4.50 15.20 14.19
CA ASP A 455 5.13 14.42 13.11
C ASP A 455 5.77 15.38 12.12
N ARG A 456 7.07 15.25 11.93
CA ARG A 456 7.85 16.06 10.97
C ARG A 456 8.70 15.15 10.09
N ALA A 457 8.38 15.13 8.80
CA ALA A 457 9.14 14.41 7.80
C ALA A 457 9.86 15.39 6.86
N HIS A 458 11.16 15.24 6.78
CA HIS A 458 12.01 15.89 5.77
C HIS A 458 12.17 14.90 4.62
N HIS A 459 11.57 15.23 3.48
CA HIS A 459 11.46 14.36 2.31
C HIS A 459 12.21 14.97 1.14
N ARG A 460 13.43 14.47 0.89
CA ARG A 460 14.30 14.88 -0.22
C ARG A 460 14.09 13.95 -1.41
N GLN A 461 13.88 14.49 -2.58
CA GLN A 461 13.75 13.73 -3.82
C GLN A 461 14.74 14.22 -4.86
N THR A 462 15.55 13.29 -5.39
CA THR A 462 16.58 13.58 -6.40
C THR A 462 16.55 12.54 -7.52
N GLY A 463 17.29 12.77 -8.59
CA GLY A 463 17.28 11.88 -9.74
C GLY A 463 18.57 11.97 -10.54
N GLU A 464 19.70 11.73 -9.87
CA GLU A 464 21.05 11.80 -10.45
C GLU A 464 21.27 10.64 -11.45
N TYR A 465 21.48 10.98 -12.71
CA TYR A 465 21.73 10.00 -13.77
C TYR A 465 23.08 9.30 -13.57
N SER A 466 23.14 8.04 -14.00
CA SER A 466 24.38 7.27 -14.04
C SER A 466 24.45 6.41 -15.29
N LEU A 467 25.66 6.00 -15.66
CA LEU A 467 25.87 4.98 -16.67
C LEU A 467 25.36 3.61 -16.19
N THR A 468 25.16 2.73 -17.13
CA THR A 468 24.91 1.30 -16.91
C THR A 468 26.18 0.51 -17.19
N ASP A 469 26.21 -0.77 -16.81
CA ASP A 469 27.25 -1.68 -17.28
C ASP A 469 27.03 -2.09 -18.76
N ASP A 470 27.95 -2.87 -19.32
CA ASP A 470 27.89 -3.33 -20.73
C ASP A 470 26.67 -4.22 -21.04
N HIS A 471 26.00 -4.73 -20.01
CA HIS A 471 24.78 -5.50 -20.09
C HIS A 471 23.52 -4.68 -19.76
N PHE A 472 23.65 -3.37 -19.69
CA PHE A 472 22.58 -2.42 -19.31
C PHE A 472 22.00 -2.62 -17.90
N ASN A 473 22.77 -3.20 -16.98
CA ASN A 473 22.40 -3.26 -15.58
C ASN A 473 22.79 -1.97 -14.86
N ILE A 474 22.04 -1.65 -13.82
CA ILE A 474 22.37 -0.53 -12.94
C ILE A 474 23.55 -0.94 -12.03
N ILE A 475 24.64 -0.17 -12.09
CA ILE A 475 25.86 -0.40 -11.29
C ILE A 475 25.60 -0.18 -9.80
N ASN A 476 24.90 0.92 -9.46
CA ASN A 476 24.56 1.25 -8.08
C ASN A 476 23.03 1.35 -7.94
N PRO A 477 22.40 0.68 -6.94
CA PRO A 477 20.96 0.69 -6.73
C PRO A 477 20.35 2.10 -6.53
N PHE A 478 21.14 3.06 -6.10
CA PHE A 478 20.75 4.46 -5.92
C PHE A 478 21.42 5.39 -6.92
N PHE A 479 21.91 4.85 -8.01
CA PHE A 479 22.46 5.56 -9.16
C PHE A 479 23.56 6.57 -8.76
N GLY A 480 23.56 7.75 -9.38
CA GLY A 480 24.55 8.77 -9.13
C GLY A 480 24.58 9.34 -7.71
N ARG A 481 23.48 9.18 -6.93
CA ARG A 481 23.44 9.64 -5.53
C ARG A 481 24.47 8.92 -4.65
N ASN A 482 24.64 7.61 -4.82
CA ASN A 482 25.57 6.79 -4.03
C ASN A 482 26.68 6.16 -4.91
N GLY A 483 26.72 6.50 -6.20
CA GLY A 483 27.68 6.05 -7.19
C GLY A 483 28.26 7.23 -7.96
N GLU A 484 28.62 6.99 -9.21
CA GLU A 484 29.18 7.99 -10.11
C GLU A 484 28.05 8.67 -10.91
N PRO A 485 27.70 9.94 -10.62
CA PRO A 485 26.75 10.69 -11.41
C PRO A 485 27.36 11.17 -12.72
N ILE A 486 26.55 11.20 -13.78
CA ILE A 486 26.92 11.89 -15.02
C ILE A 486 26.99 13.39 -14.75
N LYS A 487 28.05 14.03 -15.25
CA LYS A 487 28.29 15.48 -15.12
C LYS A 487 28.44 16.13 -16.47
N VAL A 488 27.90 17.32 -16.59
CA VAL A 488 28.09 18.16 -17.78
C VAL A 488 29.43 18.95 -17.74
N ALA A 489 29.75 19.64 -18.79
CA ALA A 489 31.06 20.29 -18.98
C ALA A 489 31.47 21.27 -17.85
N ASN A 490 30.51 21.92 -17.18
CA ASN A 490 30.78 22.81 -16.04
C ASN A 490 30.84 22.09 -14.69
N GLY A 491 30.70 20.77 -14.66
CA GLY A 491 30.71 19.92 -13.44
C GLY A 491 29.39 19.72 -12.76
N ASP A 492 28.31 20.34 -13.23
CA ASP A 492 26.95 20.11 -12.67
C ASP A 492 26.49 18.71 -12.95
N VAL A 493 25.75 18.15 -11.98
CA VAL A 493 25.20 16.79 -12.05
C VAL A 493 23.97 16.76 -12.95
N VAL A 494 23.94 15.82 -13.87
CA VAL A 494 22.74 15.54 -14.68
C VAL A 494 21.70 14.87 -13.81
N GLN A 495 20.54 15.51 -13.67
CA GLN A 495 19.44 14.95 -12.86
C GLN A 495 18.07 15.40 -13.36
N ASN A 496 17.09 14.52 -13.21
CA ASN A 496 15.71 14.78 -13.63
C ASN A 496 14.83 15.31 -12.50
N ARG A 497 15.38 15.47 -11.32
CA ARG A 497 14.65 15.94 -10.15
C ARG A 497 15.60 16.37 -9.04
N ASP A 498 15.35 17.53 -8.47
CA ASP A 498 15.96 18.00 -7.24
C ASP A 498 14.95 18.87 -6.48
N ARG A 499 14.41 18.33 -5.39
CA ARG A 499 13.39 19.02 -4.60
C ARG A 499 13.33 18.53 -3.17
N THR A 500 12.85 19.36 -2.27
CA THR A 500 12.67 19.05 -0.85
C THR A 500 11.25 19.39 -0.42
N SER A 501 10.62 18.52 0.33
CA SER A 501 9.39 18.84 1.04
C SER A 501 9.48 18.53 2.53
N ILE A 502 8.81 19.36 3.34
CA ILE A 502 8.60 19.08 4.75
C ILE A 502 7.10 18.84 4.95
N ALA A 503 6.77 17.67 5.45
CA ALA A 503 5.44 17.38 5.97
C ALA A 503 5.46 17.58 7.48
N LEU A 504 4.66 18.52 7.98
CA LEU A 504 4.56 18.84 9.39
C LEU A 504 3.13 18.66 9.87
N LEU A 505 2.92 17.75 10.83
CA LEU A 505 1.64 17.54 11.50
C LEU A 505 1.76 17.90 12.97
N ASN A 506 0.92 18.82 13.43
CA ASN A 506 0.60 19.00 14.82
C ASN A 506 -0.87 18.61 15.02
N GLN A 507 -1.16 17.73 15.97
CA GLN A 507 -2.52 17.26 16.18
C GLN A 507 -2.84 17.17 17.66
N VAL A 508 -3.96 17.74 18.04
CA VAL A 508 -4.57 17.51 19.35
C VAL A 508 -5.80 16.64 19.18
N SER A 509 -5.99 15.69 20.07
CA SER A 509 -7.18 14.85 20.09
C SER A 509 -7.65 14.59 21.51
N GLY A 510 -8.96 14.52 21.69
CA GLY A 510 -9.63 14.19 22.93
C GLY A 510 -10.62 13.06 22.75
N GLN A 511 -10.75 12.20 23.75
CA GLN A 511 -11.69 11.09 23.74
C GLN A 511 -12.28 10.89 25.14
N TYR A 512 -13.58 10.66 25.17
CA TYR A 512 -14.30 10.18 26.36
C TYR A 512 -14.87 8.80 26.06
N ILE A 513 -14.72 7.87 27.01
CA ILE A 513 -15.33 6.55 26.98
C ILE A 513 -16.11 6.39 28.29
N GLY A 514 -17.41 6.22 28.17
CA GLY A 514 -18.30 5.98 29.30
C GLY A 514 -19.01 4.63 29.21
N LYS A 515 -19.21 3.96 30.36
CA LYS A 515 -19.96 2.74 30.47
C LYS A 515 -21.17 2.98 31.39
N PHE A 516 -22.33 2.57 30.93
CA PHE A 516 -23.61 2.86 31.59
C PHE A 516 -24.42 1.56 31.68
N PHE A 517 -25.46 1.57 32.55
CA PHE A 517 -26.40 0.44 32.69
C PHE A 517 -25.68 -0.90 33.00
N ASP A 518 -24.89 -0.95 34.06
CA ASP A 518 -24.09 -2.13 34.44
C ASP A 518 -23.16 -2.61 33.30
N ASN A 519 -22.49 -1.66 32.65
CA ASN A 519 -21.60 -1.85 31.49
C ASN A 519 -22.27 -2.36 30.20
N ARG A 520 -23.60 -2.37 30.13
CA ARG A 520 -24.34 -2.79 28.92
C ARG A 520 -24.25 -1.77 27.79
N LEU A 521 -24.16 -0.48 28.09
CA LEU A 521 -23.95 0.58 27.11
C LEU A 521 -22.53 1.14 27.25
N ARG A 522 -21.76 1.05 26.18
CA ARG A 522 -20.49 1.76 26.03
C ARG A 522 -20.68 2.90 25.03
N LEU A 523 -20.33 4.12 25.44
CA LEU A 523 -20.36 5.31 24.61
C LEU A 523 -18.91 5.81 24.41
N GLU A 524 -18.57 6.16 23.19
CA GLU A 524 -17.29 6.77 22.83
C GLU A 524 -17.55 8.11 22.12
N LEU A 525 -16.98 9.18 22.62
CA LEU A 525 -16.99 10.51 22.02
C LEU A 525 -15.56 10.95 21.82
N GLY A 526 -15.20 11.23 20.57
CA GLY A 526 -13.84 11.63 20.19
C GLY A 526 -13.83 12.82 19.27
N LEU A 527 -12.79 13.61 19.36
CA LEU A 527 -12.53 14.74 18.50
C LEU A 527 -11.05 14.83 18.19
N ARG A 528 -10.71 14.97 16.92
CA ARG A 528 -9.34 15.13 16.43
C ARG A 528 -9.22 16.42 15.64
N SER A 529 -8.16 17.17 15.86
CA SER A 529 -7.84 18.43 15.21
C SER A 529 -6.41 18.41 14.68
N PRO A 530 -6.19 17.94 13.44
CA PRO A 530 -4.89 18.02 12.79
C PRO A 530 -4.67 19.40 12.16
N TRP A 531 -3.48 19.97 12.39
CA TRP A 531 -2.89 21.07 11.63
C TRP A 531 -1.75 20.51 10.83
N PHE A 532 -1.93 20.41 9.53
CA PHE A 532 -0.97 19.82 8.61
C PHE A 532 -0.43 20.87 7.66
N GLU A 533 0.90 20.95 7.56
CA GLU A 533 1.60 21.83 6.63
C GLU A 533 2.43 21.03 5.66
N ARG A 534 2.45 21.48 4.41
CA ARG A 534 3.31 20.96 3.36
C ARG A 534 4.16 22.11 2.85
N ASN A 535 5.46 22.12 3.20
CA ASN A 535 6.43 23.10 2.70
C ASN A 535 7.20 22.48 1.55
N LEU A 536 7.13 23.09 0.38
CA LEU A 536 7.77 22.65 -0.85
C LEU A 536 8.93 23.57 -1.21
N ASP A 537 10.03 23.00 -1.69
CA ASP A 537 11.18 23.70 -2.26
C ASP A 537 11.61 22.94 -3.52
N GLN A 538 11.29 23.49 -4.69
CA GLN A 538 11.65 22.97 -6.00
C GLN A 538 12.91 23.68 -6.47
N HIS A 539 13.98 22.94 -6.67
CA HIS A 539 15.27 23.49 -7.08
C HIS A 539 15.45 23.54 -8.60
N CYS A 540 14.69 22.71 -9.34
CA CYS A 540 14.78 22.65 -10.81
C CYS A 540 13.66 23.45 -11.47
N TYR A 541 13.89 23.83 -12.72
CA TYR A 541 12.87 24.36 -13.60
C TYR A 541 11.86 23.27 -13.94
N THR A 542 10.58 23.58 -13.91
CA THR A 542 9.52 22.57 -14.14
C THR A 542 8.79 22.88 -15.45
N PRO A 543 8.70 21.95 -16.41
CA PRO A 543 7.90 22.12 -17.61
C PRO A 543 6.45 22.47 -17.26
N ILE A 544 5.92 23.54 -17.86
CA ILE A 544 4.52 23.94 -17.68
C ILE A 544 3.62 22.95 -18.42
N THR A 545 4.08 22.47 -19.57
CA THR A 545 3.41 21.44 -20.37
C THR A 545 4.11 20.09 -20.18
N GLY A 546 3.43 18.98 -20.44
CA GLY A 546 4.01 17.65 -20.37
C GLY A 546 3.76 16.91 -19.04
N SER A 547 4.66 15.99 -18.68
CA SER A 547 4.48 15.13 -17.51
C SER A 547 4.67 15.83 -16.16
N GLY A 548 5.20 17.07 -16.16
CA GLY A 548 5.55 17.79 -14.94
C GLY A 548 6.77 17.22 -14.22
N PHE A 549 7.56 16.36 -14.87
CA PHE A 549 8.85 15.91 -14.38
C PHE A 549 9.94 16.76 -15.05
N PRO A 550 10.66 17.60 -14.30
CA PRO A 550 11.70 18.43 -14.84
C PRO A 550 12.95 17.63 -15.17
N ASP A 551 13.73 18.12 -16.16
CA ASP A 551 15.15 17.96 -16.18
C ASP A 551 15.76 19.22 -15.55
N CYS A 552 16.78 19.05 -14.69
CA CYS A 552 17.34 20.15 -13.93
C CYS A 552 18.42 20.87 -14.77
N TYR A 553 18.00 21.65 -15.79
CA TYR A 553 18.91 22.34 -16.65
C TYR A 553 19.72 23.44 -15.93
N ALA A 554 21.03 23.51 -16.19
CA ALA A 554 21.91 24.54 -15.65
C ALA A 554 21.60 25.92 -16.28
N ASN A 555 21.37 25.94 -17.59
CA ASN A 555 21.05 27.17 -18.34
C ASN A 555 19.97 26.90 -19.40
N PRO A 556 18.69 26.81 -19.00
CA PRO A 556 17.61 26.46 -19.94
C PRO A 556 17.38 27.52 -21.02
N THR A 557 17.70 28.81 -20.78
CA THR A 557 17.55 29.87 -21.78
C THR A 557 18.46 29.67 -22.97
N ALA A 558 19.69 29.14 -22.77
CA ALA A 558 20.59 28.78 -23.84
C ALA A 558 20.10 27.61 -24.70
N LEU A 559 19.14 26.80 -24.18
CA LEU A 559 18.43 25.74 -24.91
C LEU A 559 17.13 26.23 -25.57
N GLY A 560 16.90 27.55 -25.55
CA GLY A 560 15.71 28.18 -26.13
C GLY A 560 14.43 28.05 -25.27
N TYR A 561 14.56 27.73 -23.98
CA TYR A 561 13.43 27.75 -23.05
C TYR A 561 13.15 29.17 -22.54
N THR A 562 11.86 29.45 -22.28
CA THR A 562 11.38 30.66 -21.65
C THR A 562 11.03 30.40 -20.20
N ILE A 563 11.63 31.16 -19.29
CA ILE A 563 11.35 31.04 -17.87
C ILE A 563 10.10 31.89 -17.53
N ARG A 564 9.10 31.26 -16.97
CA ARG A 564 7.85 31.89 -16.56
C ARG A 564 7.76 31.95 -15.03
N PRO A 565 7.11 32.99 -14.49
CA PRO A 565 6.82 33.03 -13.05
C PRO A 565 5.81 31.92 -12.66
N VAL A 566 5.76 31.55 -11.38
CA VAL A 566 4.92 30.44 -10.90
C VAL A 566 3.40 30.70 -11.03
N ASP A 567 2.98 31.95 -11.16
CA ASP A 567 1.60 32.38 -11.37
C ASP A 567 1.22 32.53 -12.84
N TYR A 568 2.14 32.17 -13.77
CA TYR A 568 1.86 32.17 -15.19
C TYR A 568 0.72 31.22 -15.53
N ASP A 569 -0.24 31.67 -16.35
CA ASP A 569 -1.37 30.85 -16.79
C ASP A 569 -0.88 29.67 -17.66
N PRO A 570 -1.01 28.41 -17.20
CA PRO A 570 -0.51 27.25 -17.95
C PRO A 570 -1.26 27.04 -19.28
N THR A 571 -2.45 27.63 -19.45
CA THR A 571 -3.23 27.50 -20.70
C THR A 571 -2.61 28.31 -21.85
N LEU A 572 -1.71 29.23 -21.55
CA LEU A 572 -0.97 30.04 -22.51
C LEU A 572 0.43 29.49 -22.79
N ALA A 573 0.82 28.42 -22.12
CA ALA A 573 2.16 27.86 -22.21
C ALA A 573 2.37 27.00 -23.47
N ASN A 574 3.60 26.99 -23.96
CA ASN A 574 4.09 26.11 -25.03
C ASN A 574 5.14 25.13 -24.48
N ASN A 575 5.63 24.23 -25.35
CA ASN A 575 6.58 23.17 -24.98
C ASN A 575 7.95 23.66 -24.50
N LYS A 576 8.26 24.95 -24.69
CA LYS A 576 9.51 25.58 -24.26
C LYS A 576 9.33 26.52 -23.07
N ASP A 577 8.16 26.50 -22.42
CA ASP A 577 7.91 27.29 -21.22
C ASP A 577 8.18 26.47 -19.96
N LEU A 578 8.98 27.02 -19.05
CA LEU A 578 9.33 26.41 -17.76
C LEU A 578 8.95 27.36 -16.63
N TRP A 579 8.38 26.85 -15.55
CA TRP A 579 8.34 27.58 -14.28
C TRP A 579 9.73 27.68 -13.66
N ALA A 580 10.05 28.82 -13.10
CA ALA A 580 11.24 29.01 -12.28
C ALA A 580 11.21 28.09 -11.04
N PRO A 581 12.37 27.76 -10.45
CA PRO A 581 12.42 27.16 -9.12
C PRO A 581 11.58 27.95 -8.11
N PHE A 582 10.88 27.26 -7.21
CA PHE A 582 9.91 27.91 -6.32
C PHE A 582 9.84 27.28 -4.94
N LYS A 583 9.34 28.07 -3.97
CA LYS A 583 8.94 27.62 -2.65
C LYS A 583 7.45 27.88 -2.44
N ALA A 584 6.78 26.93 -1.82
CA ALA A 584 5.35 27.06 -1.50
C ALA A 584 5.03 26.39 -0.16
N THR A 585 4.05 26.95 0.54
CA THR A 585 3.53 26.39 1.79
C THR A 585 2.03 26.19 1.70
N TYR A 586 1.56 24.98 1.90
CA TYR A 586 0.15 24.62 1.92
C TYR A 586 -0.23 24.20 3.34
N LYS A 587 -1.34 24.74 3.83
CA LYS A 587 -1.86 24.50 5.19
C LYS A 587 -3.24 23.90 5.12
N TYR A 588 -3.44 22.83 5.89
CA TYR A 588 -4.70 22.10 5.95
C TYR A 588 -5.09 21.89 7.41
N HIS A 589 -6.34 22.21 7.71
CA HIS A 589 -6.92 22.02 9.03
C HIS A 589 -8.37 21.56 8.90
N LYS A 590 -8.77 20.59 9.69
CA LYS A 590 -10.16 20.12 9.80
C LYS A 590 -10.43 19.61 11.20
N LEU A 591 -11.65 19.82 11.66
CA LEU A 591 -12.15 19.19 12.88
C LEU A 591 -12.80 17.86 12.51
N LEU A 592 -12.37 16.77 13.16
CA LEU A 592 -12.71 15.40 12.81
C LEU A 592 -13.38 14.69 13.99
N PRO A 593 -14.70 14.78 14.14
CA PRO A 593 -15.46 14.08 15.18
C PRO A 593 -15.48 12.57 14.93
N ASN A 594 -15.57 11.81 16.02
CA ASN A 594 -15.66 10.38 16.06
C ASN A 594 -16.58 9.98 17.22
N VAL A 595 -17.68 9.38 16.94
CA VAL A 595 -18.71 9.01 17.94
C VAL A 595 -19.09 7.57 17.71
N GLY A 596 -19.26 6.82 18.78
CA GLY A 596 -19.69 5.43 18.69
C GLY A 596 -20.37 4.95 19.95
N ALA A 597 -21.26 3.98 19.78
CA ALA A 597 -21.95 3.30 20.87
C ALA A 597 -22.00 1.80 20.62
N THR A 598 -21.86 1.02 21.70
CA THR A 598 -22.11 -0.42 21.70
C THR A 598 -23.07 -0.74 22.83
N PHE A 599 -24.13 -1.51 22.55
CA PHE A 599 -25.08 -1.98 23.52
C PHE A 599 -25.08 -3.51 23.57
N ALA A 600 -24.75 -4.05 24.74
CA ALA A 600 -24.84 -5.48 25.03
C ALA A 600 -26.31 -5.86 25.29
N VAL A 601 -26.94 -6.50 24.30
CA VAL A 601 -28.30 -7.02 24.42
C VAL A 601 -28.33 -8.11 25.46
N ASN A 602 -27.34 -9.02 25.42
CA ASN A 602 -27.05 -10.04 26.40
C ASN A 602 -25.56 -10.39 26.40
N GLN A 603 -25.14 -11.44 27.11
CA GLN A 603 -23.73 -11.85 27.21
C GLN A 603 -23.08 -12.27 25.89
N SER A 604 -23.86 -12.65 24.88
CA SER A 604 -23.36 -13.10 23.58
C SER A 604 -23.65 -12.15 22.45
N LEU A 605 -24.69 -11.32 22.54
CA LEU A 605 -25.14 -10.42 21.47
C LEU A 605 -24.90 -8.97 21.85
N SER A 606 -24.17 -8.26 21.02
CA SER A 606 -24.05 -6.79 21.09
C SER A 606 -24.41 -6.16 19.74
N VAL A 607 -24.96 -4.95 19.81
CA VAL A 607 -25.18 -4.09 18.64
C VAL A 607 -24.34 -2.84 18.79
N PHE A 608 -23.85 -2.31 17.68
CA PHE A 608 -23.02 -1.11 17.69
C PHE A 608 -23.37 -0.17 16.54
N THR A 609 -23.09 1.10 16.77
CA THR A 609 -23.15 2.12 15.72
C THR A 609 -22.00 3.10 15.89
N SER A 610 -21.50 3.64 14.78
CA SER A 610 -20.47 4.68 14.82
C SER A 610 -20.61 5.67 13.68
N TYR A 611 -20.12 6.89 13.94
CA TYR A 611 -19.84 7.92 12.97
C TYR A 611 -18.38 8.38 13.12
N ALA A 612 -17.69 8.53 11.99
CA ALA A 612 -16.33 9.07 11.98
C ALA A 612 -16.10 9.96 10.77
N LYS A 613 -15.48 11.12 10.99
CA LYS A 613 -14.99 11.97 9.92
C LYS A 613 -13.52 11.66 9.62
N GLY A 614 -13.21 11.38 8.35
CA GLY A 614 -11.86 11.10 7.86
C GLY A 614 -11.29 12.26 7.05
N LEU A 615 -9.97 12.29 6.91
CA LEU A 615 -9.21 13.27 6.15
C LEU A 615 -8.10 12.57 5.35
N SER A 616 -7.85 13.08 4.13
CA SER A 616 -6.63 12.79 3.35
C SER A 616 -6.14 14.09 2.71
N ALA A 617 -4.93 14.51 3.09
CA ALA A 617 -4.32 15.72 2.56
C ALA A 617 -3.75 15.46 1.14
N PRO A 618 -3.60 16.50 0.30
CA PRO A 618 -3.02 16.37 -1.04
C PRO A 618 -1.60 15.79 -1.03
N ARG A 619 -1.24 15.09 -2.11
CA ARG A 619 0.07 14.46 -2.28
C ARG A 619 1.12 15.49 -2.72
N THR A 620 2.38 15.24 -2.39
CA THR A 620 3.48 16.14 -2.70
C THR A 620 3.74 16.28 -4.19
N ASP A 621 3.79 15.18 -4.95
CA ASP A 621 4.13 15.20 -6.37
C ASP A 621 3.20 16.09 -7.17
N ASN A 622 1.93 16.07 -6.82
CA ASN A 622 0.90 16.83 -7.51
C ASN A 622 1.03 18.34 -7.26
N LEU A 623 1.42 18.71 -6.04
CA LEU A 623 1.62 20.11 -5.67
C LEU A 623 2.86 20.73 -6.35
N TYR A 624 3.87 19.92 -6.70
CA TYR A 624 5.03 20.38 -7.46
C TYR A 624 4.73 20.61 -8.94
N ARG A 625 3.79 19.84 -9.51
CA ARG A 625 3.44 19.95 -10.94
C ARG A 625 2.66 21.22 -11.26
N GLN A 626 1.88 21.69 -10.30
CA GLN A 626 1.06 22.90 -10.48
C GLN A 626 1.04 23.73 -9.20
N PRO A 627 2.02 24.61 -9.02
CA PRO A 627 2.17 25.40 -7.80
C PRO A 627 1.02 26.41 -7.56
N VAL A 628 0.23 26.71 -8.60
CA VAL A 628 -0.87 27.70 -8.52
C VAL A 628 -2.22 27.07 -8.16
N ILE A 629 -2.36 25.74 -8.24
CA ILE A 629 -3.64 25.07 -8.01
C ILE A 629 -3.85 24.75 -6.54
N THR A 630 -4.92 25.29 -5.97
CA THR A 630 -5.37 24.97 -4.61
C THR A 630 -6.19 23.69 -4.62
N VAL A 631 -5.55 22.55 -4.33
CA VAL A 631 -6.24 21.27 -4.11
C VAL A 631 -6.74 21.21 -2.67
N LYS A 632 -8.04 21.01 -2.48
CA LYS A 632 -8.65 20.81 -1.16
C LYS A 632 -8.38 19.41 -0.64
N PRO A 633 -8.22 19.20 0.67
CA PRO A 633 -8.11 17.87 1.22
C PRO A 633 -9.40 17.07 1.01
N GLU A 634 -9.24 15.80 0.78
CA GLU A 634 -10.34 14.84 0.71
C GLU A 634 -10.91 14.60 2.10
N THR A 635 -12.23 14.47 2.21
CA THR A 635 -12.90 14.16 3.48
C THR A 635 -13.92 13.05 3.32
N THR A 636 -14.11 12.26 4.36
CA THR A 636 -15.13 11.23 4.43
C THR A 636 -16.01 11.40 5.66
N ASP A 637 -17.30 11.13 5.49
CA ASP A 637 -18.25 10.92 6.57
C ASP A 637 -18.64 9.44 6.53
N SER A 638 -18.23 8.66 7.53
CA SER A 638 -18.40 7.21 7.61
C SER A 638 -19.38 6.85 8.72
N PHE A 639 -20.38 6.03 8.40
CA PHE A 639 -21.42 5.55 9.31
C PHE A 639 -21.40 4.01 9.28
N ASP A 640 -21.35 3.39 10.46
CA ASP A 640 -21.52 1.94 10.64
C ASP A 640 -22.70 1.64 11.54
N LEU A 641 -23.41 0.57 11.23
CA LEU A 641 -24.41 -0.07 12.08
C LEU A 641 -24.18 -1.57 12.00
N GLY A 642 -23.96 -2.21 13.14
CA GLY A 642 -23.64 -3.63 13.13
C GLY A 642 -24.07 -4.37 14.37
N ALA A 643 -23.98 -5.70 14.28
CA ALA A 643 -24.23 -6.62 15.38
C ALA A 643 -23.11 -7.65 15.46
N ARG A 644 -22.84 -8.11 16.68
CA ARG A 644 -21.90 -9.19 16.98
C ARG A 644 -22.57 -10.22 17.86
N TYR A 645 -22.35 -11.47 17.49
CA TYR A 645 -22.78 -12.61 18.31
C TYR A 645 -21.56 -13.50 18.58
N ILE A 646 -21.22 -13.69 19.85
CA ILE A 646 -19.98 -14.35 20.25
C ILE A 646 -20.28 -15.34 21.38
N THR A 647 -19.89 -16.60 21.16
CA THR A 647 -19.93 -17.68 22.14
C THR A 647 -18.59 -18.43 22.15
N GLY A 648 -18.43 -19.46 22.98
CA GLY A 648 -17.19 -20.24 23.02
C GLY A 648 -16.86 -21.00 21.73
N ARG A 649 -17.85 -21.27 20.85
CA ARG A 649 -17.70 -22.05 19.63
C ARG A 649 -18.17 -21.34 18.35
N PHE A 650 -18.75 -20.16 18.50
CA PHE A 650 -19.32 -19.41 17.40
C PHE A 650 -19.05 -17.91 17.58
N GLN A 651 -18.59 -17.27 16.53
CA GLN A 651 -18.49 -15.83 16.46
C GLN A 651 -19.02 -15.34 15.11
N ALA A 652 -19.78 -14.26 15.11
CA ALA A 652 -20.26 -13.61 13.89
C ALA A 652 -20.33 -12.11 14.07
N GLN A 653 -20.00 -11.36 13.04
CA GLN A 653 -20.21 -9.92 12.94
C GLN A 653 -20.81 -9.59 11.58
N GLY A 654 -21.81 -8.73 11.58
CA GLY A 654 -22.35 -8.11 10.37
C GLY A 654 -22.38 -6.60 10.56
N THR A 655 -21.96 -5.85 9.55
CA THR A 655 -21.93 -4.39 9.56
C THR A 655 -22.51 -3.84 8.26
N LEU A 656 -23.57 -3.07 8.36
CA LEU A 656 -24.04 -2.18 7.30
C LEU A 656 -23.29 -0.87 7.43
N TRP A 657 -22.78 -0.36 6.31
CA TRP A 657 -22.01 0.88 6.33
C TRP A 657 -22.38 1.82 5.19
N LYS A 658 -22.16 3.10 5.43
CA LYS A 658 -22.33 4.19 4.46
C LYS A 658 -21.16 5.14 4.58
N ILE A 659 -20.53 5.50 3.42
CA ILE A 659 -19.46 6.48 3.35
C ILE A 659 -19.82 7.54 2.31
N ILE A 660 -19.78 8.81 2.70
CA ILE A 660 -19.87 9.97 1.82
C ILE A 660 -18.46 10.53 1.69
N TYR A 661 -17.89 10.46 0.50
CA TYR A 661 -16.55 10.90 0.21
C TYR A 661 -16.58 12.16 -0.65
N GLN A 662 -15.93 13.22 -0.20
CA GLN A 662 -15.98 14.55 -0.81
C GLN A 662 -14.58 14.99 -1.23
N ASN A 663 -14.54 15.85 -2.25
CA ASN A 663 -13.29 16.40 -2.81
C ASN A 663 -12.30 15.32 -3.25
N ARG A 664 -12.78 14.19 -3.78
CA ARG A 664 -11.90 13.15 -4.32
C ARG A 664 -10.88 13.78 -5.27
N ILE A 665 -9.60 13.49 -5.06
CA ILE A 665 -8.52 13.96 -5.91
C ILE A 665 -8.27 12.89 -6.98
N VAL A 666 -8.35 13.28 -8.25
CA VAL A 666 -7.89 12.47 -9.38
C VAL A 666 -6.95 13.28 -10.25
N THR A 667 -6.04 12.58 -10.89
CA THR A 667 -5.15 13.14 -11.89
C THR A 667 -5.83 13.02 -13.25
N SER A 668 -6.06 14.13 -13.93
CA SER A 668 -6.56 14.18 -15.31
C SER A 668 -5.47 14.69 -16.23
N PHE A 669 -5.37 14.13 -17.44
CA PHE A 669 -4.47 14.61 -18.48
C PHE A 669 -5.17 15.68 -19.28
N ASP A 670 -4.51 16.86 -19.46
CA ASP A 670 -4.97 17.92 -20.33
C ASP A 670 -4.15 17.87 -21.63
N PRO A 671 -4.74 17.47 -22.75
CA PRO A 671 -4.02 17.30 -24.02
C PRO A 671 -3.57 18.61 -24.66
N GLU A 672 -4.16 19.76 -24.33
CA GLU A 672 -3.75 21.06 -24.89
C GLU A 672 -2.49 21.58 -24.23
N THR A 673 -2.39 21.43 -22.92
CA THR A 673 -1.18 21.80 -22.17
C THR A 673 -0.21 20.62 -22.06
N ASN A 674 -0.59 19.43 -22.55
CA ASN A 674 0.13 18.16 -22.37
C ASN A 674 0.55 17.91 -20.90
N THR A 675 -0.30 18.28 -19.96
CA THR A 675 -0.02 18.24 -18.52
C THR A 675 -0.99 17.34 -17.79
N SER A 676 -0.50 16.65 -16.75
CA SER A 676 -1.36 15.93 -15.80
C SER A 676 -1.68 16.82 -14.63
N ILE A 677 -2.95 17.13 -14.46
CA ILE A 677 -3.48 18.05 -13.44
C ILE A 677 -4.23 17.28 -12.39
N ASP A 678 -3.94 17.53 -11.12
CA ASP A 678 -4.76 17.07 -10.01
C ASP A 678 -5.92 18.02 -9.78
N ARG A 679 -7.12 17.45 -9.78
CA ARG A 679 -8.35 18.18 -9.51
C ARG A 679 -9.18 17.49 -8.44
N ASN A 680 -9.86 18.29 -7.63
CA ASN A 680 -10.92 17.76 -6.81
C ASN A 680 -12.12 17.45 -7.70
N VAL A 681 -12.42 16.18 -7.89
CA VAL A 681 -13.50 15.72 -8.75
C VAL A 681 -14.65 15.18 -7.89
N GLY A 682 -15.57 16.06 -7.52
CA GLY A 682 -16.87 15.73 -7.02
C GLY A 682 -16.91 14.78 -5.79
N LYS A 683 -18.03 14.10 -5.67
CA LYS A 683 -18.40 13.24 -4.54
C LYS A 683 -18.48 11.78 -4.96
N VAL A 684 -18.17 10.89 -4.00
CA VAL A 684 -18.48 9.46 -4.10
C VAL A 684 -19.46 9.10 -2.99
N SER A 685 -20.45 8.31 -3.32
CA SER A 685 -21.37 7.73 -2.36
C SER A 685 -21.21 6.22 -2.36
N SER A 686 -20.73 5.69 -1.25
CA SER A 686 -20.52 4.25 -1.07
C SER A 686 -21.42 3.74 0.05
N TRP A 687 -21.95 2.53 -0.11
CA TRP A 687 -22.60 1.79 0.95
C TRP A 687 -22.36 0.30 0.75
N GLY A 688 -22.49 -0.45 1.81
CA GLY A 688 -22.24 -1.86 1.70
C GLY A 688 -22.52 -2.64 2.97
N PHE A 689 -22.16 -3.91 2.91
CA PHE A 689 -22.25 -4.86 4.00
C PHE A 689 -20.92 -5.61 4.14
N ASP A 690 -20.41 -5.72 5.36
CA ASP A 690 -19.26 -6.54 5.72
C ASP A 690 -19.69 -7.57 6.77
N GLY A 691 -19.55 -8.86 6.46
CA GLY A 691 -19.89 -9.98 7.33
C GLY A 691 -18.72 -10.93 7.53
N GLY A 692 -18.49 -11.34 8.76
CA GLY A 692 -17.53 -12.37 9.14
C GLY A 692 -18.16 -13.37 10.08
N ILE A 693 -17.84 -14.65 9.90
CA ILE A 693 -18.30 -15.76 10.74
C ILE A 693 -17.14 -16.69 11.06
N GLY A 694 -17.06 -17.13 12.30
CA GLY A 694 -16.15 -18.19 12.72
C GLY A 694 -16.92 -19.23 13.52
N VAL A 695 -16.67 -20.50 13.23
CA VAL A 695 -17.37 -21.63 13.88
C VAL A 695 -16.37 -22.72 14.23
N LYS A 696 -16.48 -23.25 15.44
CA LYS A 696 -15.74 -24.44 15.91
C LYS A 696 -16.74 -25.55 16.22
N PRO A 697 -17.24 -26.28 15.21
CA PRO A 697 -18.29 -27.30 15.41
C PRO A 697 -17.85 -28.40 16.36
N VAL A 698 -16.60 -28.85 16.17
CA VAL A 698 -15.91 -29.82 17.01
C VAL A 698 -14.51 -29.30 17.36
N PRO A 699 -13.85 -29.81 18.41
CA PRO A 699 -12.50 -29.33 18.78
C PRO A 699 -11.47 -29.41 17.67
N ALA A 700 -11.61 -30.34 16.75
CA ALA A 700 -10.70 -30.59 15.65
C ALA A 700 -10.97 -29.74 14.39
N LEU A 701 -12.05 -28.95 14.30
CA LEU A 701 -12.46 -28.23 13.09
C LEU A 701 -12.73 -26.76 13.37
N ASN A 702 -12.00 -25.87 12.72
CA ASN A 702 -12.26 -24.44 12.66
C ASN A 702 -12.76 -24.07 11.26
N LEU A 703 -13.81 -23.28 11.19
CA LEU A 703 -14.36 -22.74 9.95
C LEU A 703 -14.48 -21.23 10.06
N ILE A 704 -13.98 -20.51 9.06
CA ILE A 704 -14.10 -19.06 8.94
C ILE A 704 -14.74 -18.74 7.59
N GLY A 705 -15.68 -17.82 7.58
CA GLY A 705 -16.30 -17.28 6.37
C GLY A 705 -16.29 -15.76 6.39
N LEU A 706 -16.18 -15.16 5.22
CA LEU A 706 -16.30 -13.72 5.02
C LEU A 706 -17.16 -13.42 3.80
N LEU A 707 -17.90 -12.32 3.88
CA LEU A 707 -18.72 -11.78 2.81
C LEU A 707 -18.64 -10.27 2.85
N SER A 708 -18.37 -9.63 1.71
CA SER A 708 -18.47 -8.19 1.57
C SER A 708 -19.22 -7.82 0.29
N TYR A 709 -20.10 -6.85 0.43
CA TYR A 709 -20.79 -6.20 -0.68
C TYR A 709 -20.48 -4.70 -0.64
N THR A 710 -20.06 -4.14 -1.77
CA THR A 710 -19.71 -2.72 -1.90
C THR A 710 -20.40 -2.12 -3.11
N ASN A 711 -21.18 -1.06 -2.91
CA ASN A 711 -21.78 -0.25 -3.95
C ASN A 711 -21.22 1.17 -3.83
N ALA A 712 -20.14 1.44 -4.54
CA ALA A 712 -19.48 2.74 -4.57
C ALA A 712 -19.74 3.43 -5.92
N LYS A 713 -20.37 4.59 -5.91
CA LYS A 713 -20.74 5.33 -7.13
C LYS A 713 -20.26 6.78 -7.10
N LEU A 714 -19.73 7.21 -8.22
CA LEU A 714 -19.41 8.59 -8.53
C LEU A 714 -20.70 9.41 -8.64
N LYS A 715 -20.69 10.67 -8.23
CA LYS A 715 -21.85 11.53 -8.18
C LYS A 715 -21.80 12.73 -9.12
N ASP A 716 -20.63 13.01 -9.66
CA ASP A 716 -20.41 14.15 -10.54
C ASP A 716 -19.62 13.69 -11.77
N ASP A 717 -19.83 14.35 -12.92
CA ASP A 717 -19.02 14.15 -14.10
C ASP A 717 -17.68 14.87 -13.96
N VAL A 718 -16.65 14.30 -14.58
CA VAL A 718 -15.27 14.76 -14.45
C VAL A 718 -14.83 15.44 -15.73
N ILE A 719 -14.34 16.68 -15.64
CA ILE A 719 -13.69 17.36 -16.76
C ILE A 719 -12.39 16.59 -17.07
N ILE A 720 -12.28 16.05 -18.29
CA ILE A 720 -11.11 15.31 -18.76
C ILE A 720 -10.14 16.17 -19.58
N GLY A 721 -10.60 17.33 -20.04
CA GLY A 721 -9.81 18.31 -20.76
C GLY A 721 -10.69 19.33 -21.44
N ALA A 722 -10.10 20.15 -22.29
CA ALA A 722 -10.82 21.11 -23.12
C ALA A 722 -10.24 21.09 -24.54
N LEU A 723 -11.04 21.41 -25.52
CA LEU A 723 -10.61 21.52 -26.92
C LEU A 723 -11.08 22.83 -27.53
N ASN A 724 -10.38 23.28 -28.57
CA ASN A 724 -10.80 24.44 -29.36
C ASN A 724 -11.91 24.03 -30.33
N TYR A 725 -13.13 24.42 -30.01
CA TYR A 725 -14.31 24.15 -30.84
C TYR A 725 -14.54 25.31 -31.80
N ASN A 726 -14.48 25.03 -33.10
CA ASN A 726 -14.81 26.00 -34.16
C ASN A 726 -16.22 25.67 -34.71
N SER A 727 -17.15 26.59 -34.57
CA SER A 727 -18.54 26.41 -35.04
C SER A 727 -18.65 26.25 -36.56
N ALA A 728 -17.73 26.82 -37.34
CA ALA A 728 -17.68 26.67 -38.78
C ALA A 728 -17.04 25.34 -39.25
N SER A 729 -16.24 24.69 -38.39
CA SER A 729 -15.61 23.39 -38.61
C SER A 729 -15.56 22.61 -37.29
N PRO A 730 -16.72 22.09 -36.84
CA PRO A 730 -16.79 21.39 -35.56
C PRO A 730 -15.91 20.12 -35.54
N PRO A 731 -15.37 19.72 -34.41
CA PRO A 731 -14.64 18.48 -34.28
C PRO A 731 -15.46 17.28 -34.79
N ALA A 732 -14.80 16.31 -35.40
CA ALA A 732 -15.48 15.11 -35.90
C ALA A 732 -16.27 14.44 -34.77
N ALA A 733 -17.44 13.88 -35.08
CA ALA A 733 -18.29 13.16 -34.13
C ALA A 733 -17.51 12.01 -33.43
N SER A 734 -16.50 11.43 -34.10
CA SER A 734 -15.62 10.40 -33.54
C SER A 734 -14.59 10.91 -32.52
N THR A 735 -14.47 12.23 -32.29
CA THR A 735 -13.59 12.83 -31.29
C THR A 735 -14.00 12.43 -29.88
N LEU A 736 -15.30 12.29 -29.65
CA LEU A 736 -15.88 11.84 -28.39
C LEU A 736 -16.42 10.41 -28.51
N THR A 737 -16.30 9.66 -27.42
CA THR A 737 -16.95 8.34 -27.30
C THR A 737 -18.33 8.50 -26.64
N PRO A 738 -19.21 7.48 -26.64
CA PRO A 738 -20.46 7.48 -25.89
C PRO A 738 -20.30 7.68 -24.39
N PHE A 739 -19.09 7.57 -23.87
CA PHE A 739 -18.71 7.79 -22.46
C PHE A 739 -18.27 9.24 -22.16
N GLN A 740 -18.45 10.17 -23.12
CA GLN A 740 -17.96 11.54 -23.04
C GLN A 740 -19.00 12.51 -23.59
N HIS A 741 -18.98 13.77 -23.14
CA HIS A 741 -19.80 14.84 -23.68
C HIS A 741 -19.16 16.21 -23.48
N TYR A 742 -19.63 17.23 -24.20
CA TYR A 742 -19.28 18.61 -23.95
C TYR A 742 -20.02 19.13 -22.71
N CYS A 743 -19.31 19.61 -21.71
CA CYS A 743 -19.88 20.07 -20.46
C CYS A 743 -19.71 21.57 -20.19
N SER A 744 -19.32 22.34 -21.21
CA SER A 744 -19.44 23.81 -21.25
C SER A 744 -20.18 24.23 -22.52
N PRO A 745 -20.71 25.46 -22.61
CA PRO A 745 -21.43 25.94 -23.77
C PRO A 745 -20.62 25.84 -25.06
N ILE A 746 -21.24 25.29 -26.09
CA ILE A 746 -20.65 25.19 -27.43
C ILE A 746 -20.87 26.52 -28.13
N PRO A 747 -19.86 27.14 -28.77
CA PRO A 747 -20.03 28.38 -29.47
C PRO A 747 -20.93 28.21 -30.69
N THR A 748 -21.88 29.10 -30.86
CA THR A 748 -22.76 29.16 -32.05
C THR A 748 -22.07 29.84 -33.25
N VAL A 749 -21.10 30.71 -32.94
CA VAL A 749 -20.30 31.46 -33.93
C VAL A 749 -18.87 31.56 -33.45
N GLY A 750 -17.92 31.33 -34.36
CA GLY A 750 -16.48 31.48 -34.09
C GLY A 750 -15.87 30.27 -33.35
N THR A 751 -14.75 30.54 -32.70
CA THR A 751 -13.97 29.53 -31.97
C THR A 751 -14.01 29.83 -30.47
N ALA A 752 -14.28 28.82 -29.67
CA ALA A 752 -14.17 28.90 -28.21
C ALA A 752 -13.57 27.61 -27.63
N ARG A 753 -12.97 27.74 -26.45
CA ARG A 753 -12.51 26.59 -25.69
C ARG A 753 -13.68 25.92 -24.97
N VAL A 754 -13.93 24.65 -25.28
CA VAL A 754 -15.07 23.88 -24.77
C VAL A 754 -14.54 22.73 -23.92
N ASN A 755 -15.04 22.63 -22.69
CA ASN A 755 -14.69 21.54 -21.78
C ASN A 755 -15.35 20.23 -22.23
N VAL A 756 -14.56 19.16 -22.17
CA VAL A 756 -15.04 17.78 -22.37
C VAL A 756 -15.07 17.08 -21.02
N CYS A 757 -16.18 16.43 -20.74
CA CYS A 757 -16.39 15.63 -19.54
C CYS A 757 -16.50 14.15 -19.86
N GLY A 758 -15.98 13.32 -18.94
CA GLY A 758 -16.31 11.90 -18.87
C GLY A 758 -17.66 11.71 -18.16
N ASN A 759 -18.52 10.85 -18.71
CA ASN A 759 -19.81 10.48 -18.12
C ASN A 759 -19.61 9.60 -16.89
N THR A 760 -19.17 10.19 -15.77
CA THR A 760 -18.83 9.45 -14.54
C THR A 760 -19.98 9.40 -13.55
N THR A 761 -20.98 10.26 -13.66
CA THR A 761 -22.16 10.29 -12.78
C THR A 761 -22.90 8.95 -12.78
N GLY A 762 -23.05 8.36 -11.59
CA GLY A 762 -23.69 7.05 -11.41
C GLY A 762 -22.82 5.84 -11.74
N LYS A 763 -21.63 6.04 -12.30
CA LYS A 763 -20.65 4.97 -12.61
C LYS A 763 -20.01 4.44 -11.32
N PHE A 764 -19.46 3.24 -11.40
CA PHE A 764 -18.78 2.60 -10.28
C PHE A 764 -17.35 3.10 -10.12
N VAL A 765 -16.93 3.24 -8.88
CA VAL A 765 -15.53 3.58 -8.55
C VAL A 765 -14.60 2.47 -9.04
N VAL A 766 -13.48 2.88 -9.63
CA VAL A 766 -12.44 2.00 -10.15
C VAL A 766 -11.91 1.03 -9.09
N GLU A 767 -11.45 -0.14 -9.53
CA GLU A 767 -10.84 -1.22 -8.70
C GLU A 767 -11.66 -1.67 -7.49
N THR A 768 -12.93 -1.32 -7.43
CA THR A 768 -13.81 -1.68 -6.32
C THR A 768 -14.72 -2.82 -6.74
N PRO A 769 -14.47 -4.06 -6.28
CA PRO A 769 -15.35 -5.18 -6.58
C PRO A 769 -16.68 -5.03 -5.84
N LYS A 770 -17.80 -5.36 -6.48
CA LYS A 770 -19.11 -5.39 -5.80
C LYS A 770 -19.18 -6.48 -4.73
N TRP A 771 -18.61 -7.63 -5.02
CA TRP A 771 -18.66 -8.81 -4.15
C TRP A 771 -17.27 -9.31 -3.83
N GLN A 772 -17.06 -9.65 -2.57
CA GLN A 772 -15.92 -10.42 -2.11
C GLN A 772 -16.46 -11.50 -1.18
N VAL A 773 -16.05 -12.75 -1.42
CA VAL A 773 -16.42 -13.91 -0.61
C VAL A 773 -15.15 -14.68 -0.31
N GLY A 774 -15.02 -15.18 0.89
CA GLY A 774 -13.89 -16.02 1.24
C GLY A 774 -14.20 -16.92 2.41
N GLY A 775 -13.32 -17.86 2.65
CA GLY A 775 -13.43 -18.77 3.77
C GLY A 775 -12.17 -19.56 4.00
N ARG A 776 -12.02 -20.07 5.20
CA ARG A 776 -10.97 -21.00 5.60
C ARG A 776 -11.57 -22.14 6.38
N ALA A 777 -11.16 -23.36 6.08
CA ALA A 777 -11.37 -24.53 6.90
C ALA A 777 -10.02 -25.03 7.41
N GLU A 778 -9.95 -25.32 8.69
CA GLU A 778 -8.76 -25.87 9.33
C GLU A 778 -9.11 -27.08 10.17
N VAL A 779 -8.38 -28.19 9.95
CA VAL A 779 -8.57 -29.47 10.63
C VAL A 779 -7.33 -29.80 11.45
N HIS A 780 -7.53 -30.08 12.72
CA HIS A 780 -6.48 -30.49 13.66
C HIS A 780 -6.60 -31.99 13.98
N VAL A 781 -5.66 -32.76 13.48
CA VAL A 781 -5.49 -34.19 13.78
C VAL A 781 -4.05 -34.38 14.23
N GLN A 782 -3.82 -34.21 15.54
CA GLN A 782 -2.46 -34.28 16.09
C GLN A 782 -1.66 -35.48 15.57
N PRO A 783 -0.39 -35.31 15.12
CA PRO A 783 0.39 -34.06 15.22
C PRO A 783 0.19 -33.10 14.00
N VAL A 784 -0.81 -33.36 13.17
CA VAL A 784 -0.97 -32.65 11.89
C VAL A 784 -2.13 -31.63 11.96
N THR A 785 -1.90 -30.46 11.36
CA THR A 785 -2.92 -29.45 11.10
C THR A 785 -2.99 -29.20 9.59
N PHE A 786 -4.19 -29.24 9.01
CA PHE A 786 -4.43 -28.93 7.59
C PHE A 786 -5.32 -27.70 7.49
N GLY A 787 -4.94 -26.75 6.63
CA GLY A 787 -5.73 -25.59 6.30
C GLY A 787 -5.97 -25.49 4.80
N ILE A 788 -7.18 -25.07 4.43
CA ILE A 788 -7.53 -24.66 3.06
C ILE A 788 -8.29 -23.35 3.14
N GLN A 789 -7.93 -22.40 2.30
CA GLN A 789 -8.57 -21.10 2.28
C GLN A 789 -8.86 -20.65 0.85
N THR A 790 -9.95 -19.94 0.66
CA THR A 790 -10.37 -19.44 -0.64
C THR A 790 -10.81 -17.99 -0.55
N LYS A 791 -10.59 -17.23 -1.63
CA LYS A 791 -11.10 -15.88 -1.77
C LYS A 791 -11.55 -15.63 -3.20
N PHE A 792 -12.80 -15.24 -3.36
CA PHE A 792 -13.37 -14.71 -4.59
C PHE A 792 -13.42 -13.19 -4.54
N VAL A 793 -12.98 -12.54 -5.61
CA VAL A 793 -13.06 -11.10 -5.83
C VAL A 793 -13.80 -10.86 -7.15
N GLY A 794 -14.90 -10.14 -7.10
CA GLY A 794 -15.72 -9.84 -8.27
C GLY A 794 -15.02 -8.95 -9.30
N SER A 795 -15.63 -8.78 -10.46
CA SER A 795 -15.11 -7.91 -11.53
C SER A 795 -14.97 -6.46 -11.06
N ARG A 796 -13.99 -5.75 -11.64
CA ARG A 796 -13.62 -4.38 -11.29
C ARG A 796 -13.55 -3.52 -12.54
N TRP A 797 -13.73 -2.22 -12.36
CA TRP A 797 -13.57 -1.24 -13.43
C TRP A 797 -12.15 -0.68 -13.43
N ALA A 798 -11.56 -0.51 -14.60
CA ALA A 798 -10.23 0.09 -14.78
C ALA A 798 -10.31 1.61 -15.01
N THR A 799 -11.50 2.12 -15.31
CA THR A 799 -11.72 3.54 -15.65
C THR A 799 -12.95 4.10 -14.93
N ASP A 800 -12.92 5.41 -14.63
CA ASP A 800 -14.02 6.09 -13.93
C ASP A 800 -15.28 6.22 -14.81
N VAL A 801 -15.15 6.33 -16.14
CA VAL A 801 -16.30 6.29 -17.07
C VAL A 801 -16.86 4.87 -17.27
N ASN A 802 -16.17 3.85 -16.77
CA ASN A 802 -16.53 2.43 -16.89
C ASN A 802 -16.54 1.92 -18.35
N ASP A 803 -15.62 2.38 -19.18
CA ASP A 803 -15.42 1.88 -20.54
C ASP A 803 -14.54 0.61 -20.60
N VAL A 804 -13.74 0.32 -19.56
CA VAL A 804 -12.94 -0.89 -19.41
C VAL A 804 -13.23 -1.62 -18.10
N LYS A 805 -13.55 -2.92 -18.21
CA LYS A 805 -13.87 -3.80 -17.09
C LYS A 805 -12.88 -4.97 -17.04
N VAL A 806 -12.44 -5.33 -15.84
CA VAL A 806 -11.55 -6.48 -15.59
C VAL A 806 -12.33 -7.60 -14.93
N LYS A 807 -12.17 -8.83 -15.43
CA LYS A 807 -12.80 -10.04 -14.90
C LYS A 807 -12.43 -10.26 -13.43
N GLY A 808 -13.37 -10.79 -12.65
CA GLY A 808 -13.12 -11.26 -11.28
C GLY A 808 -12.31 -12.55 -11.27
N TYR A 809 -11.84 -12.95 -10.09
CA TYR A 809 -11.01 -14.14 -9.89
C TYR A 809 -11.35 -14.84 -8.59
N ALA A 810 -10.91 -16.10 -8.47
CA ALA A 810 -10.97 -16.88 -7.25
C ALA A 810 -9.64 -17.58 -6.99
N THR A 811 -9.07 -17.41 -5.81
CA THR A 811 -7.83 -18.08 -5.41
C THR A 811 -8.12 -19.12 -4.33
N VAL A 812 -7.37 -20.20 -4.34
CA VAL A 812 -7.37 -21.23 -3.31
C VAL A 812 -5.94 -21.41 -2.83
N ASP A 813 -5.73 -21.32 -1.52
CA ASP A 813 -4.46 -21.61 -0.88
C ASP A 813 -4.63 -22.78 0.08
N ALA A 814 -3.57 -23.54 0.32
CA ALA A 814 -3.55 -24.68 1.24
C ALA A 814 -2.29 -24.66 2.10
N ASP A 815 -2.43 -25.12 3.32
CA ASP A 815 -1.32 -25.31 4.25
C ASP A 815 -1.47 -26.63 5.01
N ALA A 816 -0.31 -27.21 5.35
CA ALA A 816 -0.23 -28.37 6.23
C ALA A 816 0.95 -28.17 7.19
N ARG A 817 0.74 -28.43 8.46
CA ARG A 817 1.78 -28.35 9.50
C ARG A 817 1.83 -29.64 10.29
N ILE A 818 3.03 -30.14 10.51
CA ILE A 818 3.31 -31.29 11.38
C ILE A 818 4.08 -30.77 12.59
N ASP A 819 3.51 -30.84 13.77
CA ASP A 819 4.19 -30.52 15.02
C ASP A 819 5.18 -31.61 15.37
N LEU A 820 6.43 -31.21 15.59
CA LEU A 820 7.55 -32.12 15.89
C LEU A 820 7.99 -32.04 17.36
N ASN A 821 7.26 -31.26 18.19
CA ASN A 821 7.65 -31.05 19.60
C ASN A 821 7.73 -32.34 20.44
N ASP A 822 6.97 -33.39 20.07
CA ASP A 822 7.00 -34.70 20.73
C ASP A 822 8.23 -35.54 20.34
N TRP A 823 8.86 -35.24 19.21
CA TRP A 823 10.00 -36.01 18.68
C TRP A 823 11.34 -35.25 18.84
N ILE A 824 11.30 -33.95 18.82
CA ILE A 824 12.48 -33.08 18.95
C ILE A 824 12.24 -32.16 20.14
N PRO A 825 13.09 -32.22 21.20
CA PRO A 825 12.93 -31.34 22.35
C PRO A 825 12.94 -29.87 21.91
N GLY A 826 11.90 -29.13 22.28
CA GLY A 826 11.79 -27.70 21.92
C GLY A 826 10.39 -27.18 22.01
N LYS A 827 10.21 -25.90 21.66
CA LYS A 827 8.93 -25.24 21.53
C LYS A 827 8.82 -24.67 20.14
N GLN A 828 7.63 -24.79 19.52
CA GLN A 828 7.40 -24.32 18.15
C GLN A 828 8.31 -25.03 17.10
N THR A 829 8.64 -26.30 17.31
CA THR A 829 9.34 -27.13 16.34
C THR A 829 8.31 -27.81 15.43
N TYR A 830 8.35 -27.51 14.15
CA TYR A 830 7.39 -28.03 13.17
C TYR A 830 7.94 -28.03 11.74
N LEU A 831 7.37 -28.88 10.92
CA LEU A 831 7.49 -28.84 9.46
C LEU A 831 6.17 -28.29 8.89
N GLN A 832 6.25 -27.31 7.99
CA GLN A 832 5.08 -26.68 7.38
C GLN A 832 5.22 -26.62 5.86
N PHE A 833 4.15 -26.98 5.18
CA PHE A 833 4.03 -26.87 3.73
C PHE A 833 2.90 -25.90 3.40
N ASN A 834 3.18 -24.90 2.52
CA ASN A 834 2.20 -23.94 2.05
C ASN A 834 2.15 -23.98 0.52
N VAL A 835 0.95 -23.86 -0.04
CA VAL A 835 0.73 -23.65 -1.46
C VAL A 835 -0.19 -22.46 -1.63
N THR A 836 0.29 -21.42 -2.30
CA THR A 836 -0.53 -20.27 -2.71
C THR A 836 -0.99 -20.44 -4.16
N ASN A 837 -2.20 -19.97 -4.45
CA ASN A 837 -2.83 -20.12 -5.76
C ASN A 837 -2.82 -21.60 -6.24
N LEU A 838 -3.33 -22.51 -5.41
CA LEU A 838 -3.30 -23.98 -5.63
C LEU A 838 -3.83 -24.38 -7.01
N LEU A 839 -4.89 -23.72 -7.49
CA LEU A 839 -5.54 -23.99 -8.77
C LEU A 839 -4.84 -23.34 -9.96
N ASN A 840 -3.77 -22.58 -9.71
CA ASN A 840 -3.02 -21.83 -10.71
C ASN A 840 -3.90 -20.88 -11.53
N GLU A 841 -4.78 -20.14 -10.86
CA GLU A 841 -5.63 -19.13 -11.46
C GLU A 841 -4.79 -17.98 -12.02
N HIS A 842 -5.07 -17.58 -13.26
CA HIS A 842 -4.45 -16.45 -13.93
C HIS A 842 -5.41 -15.26 -13.90
N TYR A 843 -4.96 -14.13 -13.37
CA TYR A 843 -5.78 -12.93 -13.24
C TYR A 843 -4.95 -11.66 -13.12
N PHE A 844 -5.60 -10.51 -13.31
CA PHE A 844 -4.99 -9.22 -13.01
C PHE A 844 -5.31 -8.82 -11.58
N GLY A 845 -4.28 -8.70 -10.74
CA GLY A 845 -4.41 -8.36 -9.33
C GLY A 845 -4.63 -6.87 -9.11
N ASN A 846 -3.69 -6.05 -9.56
CA ASN A 846 -3.68 -4.61 -9.40
C ASN A 846 -3.92 -3.91 -10.75
N LEU A 847 -4.53 -2.73 -10.71
CA LEU A 847 -4.79 -1.91 -11.90
C LEU A 847 -4.22 -0.51 -11.68
N SER A 848 -3.50 0.02 -12.66
CA SER A 848 -3.25 1.46 -12.73
C SER A 848 -4.41 2.08 -13.49
N THR A 849 -5.29 2.77 -12.79
CA THR A 849 -6.58 3.23 -13.30
C THR A 849 -6.49 4.60 -13.97
N SER A 850 -7.41 4.89 -14.88
CA SER A 850 -7.54 6.19 -15.54
C SER A 850 -8.99 6.68 -15.48
N ILE A 851 -9.25 7.90 -15.96
CA ILE A 851 -10.60 8.41 -16.06
C ILE A 851 -11.33 7.71 -17.20
N ASN A 852 -10.73 7.64 -18.39
CA ASN A 852 -11.22 6.98 -19.60
C ASN A 852 -10.07 6.34 -20.38
N ALA A 853 -10.34 5.23 -21.06
CA ALA A 853 -9.35 4.52 -21.87
C ALA A 853 -9.46 4.82 -23.36
N TYR A 854 -10.57 5.40 -23.78
CA TYR A 854 -10.89 5.68 -25.17
C TYR A 854 -11.37 7.12 -25.36
N GLY A 855 -11.21 7.64 -26.59
CA GLY A 855 -11.67 8.97 -26.99
C GLY A 855 -10.75 10.10 -26.54
N PHE A 856 -11.32 11.29 -26.43
CA PHE A 856 -10.60 12.51 -26.08
C PHE A 856 -9.94 12.40 -24.70
N GLY A 857 -8.69 12.86 -24.56
CA GLY A 857 -7.97 12.84 -23.30
C GLY A 857 -7.76 11.46 -22.68
N SER A 858 -7.82 10.39 -23.49
CA SER A 858 -7.70 9.02 -23.00
C SER A 858 -6.31 8.69 -22.48
N SER A 859 -6.27 7.89 -21.43
CA SER A 859 -5.05 7.31 -20.88
C SER A 859 -5.26 5.81 -20.67
N ALA A 860 -4.39 5.00 -21.27
CA ALA A 860 -4.51 3.55 -21.21
C ALA A 860 -4.24 3.02 -19.81
N PRO A 861 -5.20 2.37 -19.13
CA PRO A 861 -4.97 1.72 -17.85
C PRO A 861 -3.95 0.59 -17.99
N ARG A 862 -3.22 0.28 -16.89
CA ARG A 862 -2.26 -0.83 -16.83
C ARG A 862 -2.79 -1.95 -15.95
N PHE A 863 -2.38 -3.17 -16.27
CA PHE A 863 -2.88 -4.39 -15.66
C PHE A 863 -1.71 -5.20 -15.10
N THR A 864 -1.73 -5.52 -13.81
CA THR A 864 -0.68 -6.31 -13.16
C THR A 864 -1.08 -7.79 -13.14
N PRO A 865 -0.46 -8.65 -13.98
CA PRO A 865 -0.64 -10.09 -13.86
C PRO A 865 -0.10 -10.58 -12.52
N VAL A 866 -0.79 -11.51 -11.89
CA VAL A 866 -0.40 -12.09 -10.59
C VAL A 866 0.40 -13.37 -10.80
N SER A 867 1.31 -13.64 -9.87
CA SER A 867 2.16 -14.84 -9.85
C SER A 867 1.34 -16.12 -9.98
N SER A 868 1.88 -17.05 -10.74
CA SER A 868 1.40 -18.43 -10.79
C SER A 868 1.50 -19.12 -9.42
N ARG A 869 1.00 -20.37 -9.35
CA ARG A 869 1.07 -21.18 -8.13
C ARG A 869 2.49 -21.25 -7.57
N ALA A 870 2.62 -21.06 -6.25
CA ALA A 870 3.87 -21.18 -5.53
C ALA A 870 3.74 -22.11 -4.32
N ALA A 871 4.73 -22.96 -4.11
CA ALA A 871 4.80 -23.86 -2.96
C ALA A 871 6.03 -23.54 -2.12
N THR A 872 5.91 -23.73 -0.80
CA THR A 872 6.98 -23.46 0.18
C THR A 872 7.01 -24.55 1.22
N LEU A 873 8.19 -25.07 1.51
CA LEU A 873 8.47 -25.99 2.63
C LEU A 873 9.28 -25.24 3.68
N THR A 874 8.84 -25.29 4.93
CA THR A 874 9.43 -24.58 6.05
C THR A 874 9.69 -25.52 7.22
N LEU A 875 10.91 -25.47 7.76
CA LEU A 875 11.27 -26.09 9.03
C LEU A 875 11.47 -24.97 10.07
N SER A 876 10.76 -25.07 11.20
CA SER A 876 10.98 -24.23 12.38
C SER A 876 11.52 -25.07 13.51
N ALA A 877 12.55 -24.58 14.19
CA ALA A 877 13.08 -25.17 15.43
C ALA A 877 13.16 -24.07 16.50
N GLY A 878 12.49 -24.28 17.62
CA GLY A 878 12.47 -23.37 18.76
C GLY A 878 12.90 -24.08 20.06
N PHE A 879 13.66 -23.37 20.89
CA PHE A 879 14.25 -23.90 22.13
C PHE A 879 13.81 -23.08 23.35
#